data_886e8d89e6d54a6ef19e811fae5feb86
#
_entry.id   886e8d89e6d54a6ef19e811fae5feb86
#
_cell.length_a   1.000
_cell.length_b   1.000
_cell.length_c   1.000
_cell.angle_alpha   90.00
_cell.angle_beta   90.00
_cell.angle_gamma   90.00
#
_symmetry.space_group_name_H-M   'P 1'
#
loop_
_entity.id
_entity.type
_entity.pdbx_description
1 polymer ?
#
loop_
_entity_poly.entity_id
_entity_poly.type
_entity_poly.pdbx_seq_one_letter_code
_entity_poly.pdbx_strand_id
1 'polypeptide(L)'
;MAGLFRTLFTKLTRDVFKYLQKCVESGKEFNLTLGVKSTTLTNGLKYALATGNWGEQKKAATAKAGVSQVLNRYTFASTLSHLRRTNTPIGRDGKIAKPRQLHNTHWGLVCPAETPEGQACGLVKNLALMCYITVGSPSEPIIEFMVQRNMEVLEEYEPTRHPNSTKVFVNGVWVGVHRDPAHLVSTVQSLRRRNMISPEVSLIRDIRDREFKIFTDAGRVCRPLFVIDNDSKSPNKGSLVLSKEIVNRLEDDRDIPADLDPEERAKRYFGWAGLLGTGAVEFLDAEEEETVMIVMTPEDLEISRQVQAGYGLPEPSADPNARVKAKINMGQHTWTHCEIHPSMILGICASIIPFPDHNQVCLSMLKRRDNXXXXXXXXXXXXXXXXXXXXXXXXXXXXXXXXXXXXXXXXXXXXTMANILYYPQKPLATTRSMEFLKFRELPAGQNAIVAIACYSGYNQEDSVIMNQSSIDRGLFRSLFYRAYVEQEKRVGMSLVEQFEKPMRSDTLRLKHGTYEKLDDDGMVAPGVRVSGEDIIIGKTAPIAPDAEELGQRTKLHTKRDASTPLRSTENGIVDKVLLTTNAEGLKFVKVRMRTTKIPQIGDKFASRHGQKGTIGITYRQEDMPFSAEGITPDLIINPHAIPSRMTIAHLIECQLSKVSSLRGFEGDATPFTEVTVDSVSRLLREHGYQSRGFEVMYNGHTGRKLVAQVFL
;
A
#
# COMPACT_ATOMS: atom_id res chain seq x y z
N MET A 1 12.01 16.84 -5.29
CA MET A 1 13.07 16.75 -6.32
C MET A 1 13.45 18.12 -6.88
N ALA A 2 12.49 18.93 -7.31
CA ALA A 2 12.80 20.25 -7.88
C ALA A 2 13.53 21.16 -6.89
N GLY A 3 13.08 21.17 -5.63
CA GLY A 3 13.75 21.99 -4.61
C GLY A 3 15.16 21.54 -4.35
N LEU A 4 15.38 20.21 -4.29
CA LEU A 4 16.72 19.66 -4.10
C LEU A 4 17.63 20.01 -5.28
N PHE A 5 17.11 19.87 -6.51
CA PHE A 5 17.87 20.23 -7.71
C PHE A 5 18.25 21.73 -7.68
N ARG A 6 17.29 22.59 -7.29
CA ARG A 6 17.56 24.03 -7.21
C ARG A 6 18.67 24.32 -6.22
N THR A 7 18.65 23.68 -5.07
CA THR A 7 19.69 23.83 -4.05
C THR A 7 21.06 23.40 -4.59
N LEU A 8 21.12 22.26 -5.26
CA LEU A 8 22.37 21.73 -5.82
C LEU A 8 22.87 22.61 -6.97
N PHE A 9 21.95 23.10 -7.81
CA PHE A 9 22.34 23.97 -8.92
C PHE A 9 22.90 25.28 -8.42
N THR A 10 22.30 25.83 -7.35
CA THR A 10 22.82 27.05 -6.72
C THR A 10 24.22 26.82 -6.17
N LYS A 11 24.46 25.65 -5.58
CA LYS A 11 25.79 25.26 -5.10
C LYS A 11 26.77 25.15 -6.26
N LEU A 12 26.34 24.58 -7.37
CA LEU A 12 27.19 24.45 -8.56
C LEU A 12 27.60 25.81 -9.11
N THR A 13 26.64 26.74 -9.22
CA THR A 13 26.94 28.08 -9.73
C THR A 13 27.85 28.84 -8.78
N ARG A 14 27.68 28.64 -7.48
CA ARG A 14 28.54 29.27 -6.48
C ARG A 14 29.98 28.75 -6.59
N ASP A 15 30.14 27.45 -6.83
CA ASP A 15 31.46 26.84 -6.99
C ASP A 15 32.13 27.33 -8.27
N VAL A 16 31.37 27.50 -9.37
CA VAL A 16 31.91 28.04 -10.61
C VAL A 16 32.39 29.50 -10.39
N PHE A 17 31.62 30.29 -9.64
CA PHE A 17 31.99 31.66 -9.32
C PHE A 17 33.29 31.70 -8.50
N LYS A 18 33.42 30.83 -7.51
CA LYS A 18 34.64 30.76 -6.69
C LYS A 18 35.84 30.36 -7.53
N TYR A 19 35.66 29.44 -8.48
CA TYR A 19 36.74 29.05 -9.37
C TYR A 19 37.16 30.21 -10.28
N LEU A 20 36.18 30.93 -10.83
CA LEU A 20 36.46 32.11 -11.64
C LEU A 20 37.23 33.17 -10.83
N GLN A 21 36.79 33.36 -9.59
CA GLN A 21 37.46 34.35 -8.69
C GLN A 21 38.90 33.94 -8.46
N LYS A 22 39.15 32.65 -8.23
CA LYS A 22 40.53 32.17 -8.05
C LYS A 22 41.38 32.34 -9.29
N CYS A 23 40.80 32.09 -10.46
CA CYS A 23 41.49 32.26 -11.73
C CYS A 23 41.85 33.72 -11.97
N VAL A 24 40.97 34.64 -11.65
CA VAL A 24 41.23 36.07 -11.78
C VAL A 24 42.34 36.53 -10.82
N GLU A 25 42.29 36.06 -9.56
CA GLU A 25 43.27 36.46 -8.53
C GLU A 25 44.65 35.88 -8.83
N SER A 26 44.73 34.67 -9.36
CA SER A 26 46.00 34.00 -9.63
C SER A 26 46.52 34.26 -11.05
N GLY A 27 45.77 34.95 -11.90
CA GLY A 27 46.13 35.23 -13.27
C GLY A 27 46.04 34.05 -14.21
N LYS A 28 45.42 32.95 -13.80
CA LYS A 28 45.26 31.79 -14.64
C LYS A 28 44.08 31.97 -15.58
N GLU A 29 44.12 31.33 -16.73
CA GLU A 29 43.04 31.35 -17.70
C GLU A 29 41.84 30.56 -17.17
N PHE A 30 40.64 31.14 -17.28
CA PHE A 30 39.42 30.50 -16.87
C PHE A 30 38.99 29.45 -17.91
N ASN A 31 38.80 28.23 -17.45
CA ASN A 31 38.30 27.13 -18.30
C ASN A 31 36.95 26.67 -17.72
N LEU A 32 35.88 26.93 -18.45
CA LEU A 32 34.55 26.59 -18.01
C LEU A 32 34.37 25.10 -17.80
N THR A 33 35.01 24.29 -18.66
CA THR A 33 34.93 22.84 -18.54
C THR A 33 35.49 22.33 -17.19
N LEU A 34 36.59 22.96 -16.73
CA LEU A 34 37.13 22.61 -15.40
C LEU A 34 36.35 23.21 -14.26
N GLY A 35 35.68 24.32 -14.49
CA GLY A 35 34.88 24.99 -13.46
C GLY A 35 33.57 24.32 -13.15
N VAL A 36 32.92 23.77 -14.16
CA VAL A 36 31.62 23.10 -13.99
C VAL A 36 31.86 21.64 -13.64
N LYS A 37 31.51 21.29 -12.40
CA LYS A 37 31.64 19.92 -11.91
C LYS A 37 30.24 19.28 -11.88
N SER A 38 29.94 18.46 -12.88
CA SER A 38 28.65 17.80 -12.96
C SER A 38 28.41 16.82 -11.82
N THR A 39 29.49 16.35 -11.18
CA THR A 39 29.37 15.45 -10.04
C THR A 39 28.66 16.09 -8.85
N THR A 40 28.65 17.41 -8.75
CA THR A 40 27.90 18.09 -7.68
C THR A 40 26.42 17.76 -7.76
N LEU A 41 25.83 17.85 -8.94
CA LEU A 41 24.43 17.49 -9.14
C LEU A 41 24.20 16.00 -9.01
N THR A 42 25.02 15.20 -9.69
CA THR A 42 24.85 13.74 -9.72
C THR A 42 25.00 13.14 -8.31
N ASN A 43 26.07 13.49 -7.62
CA ASN A 43 26.32 12.93 -6.29
C ASN A 43 25.32 13.42 -5.26
N GLY A 44 24.91 14.68 -5.36
CA GLY A 44 23.90 15.22 -4.45
C GLY A 44 22.54 14.55 -4.60
N LEU A 45 22.13 14.32 -5.84
CA LEU A 45 20.86 13.62 -6.10
C LEU A 45 20.94 12.17 -5.68
N LYS A 46 22.05 11.50 -5.99
CA LYS A 46 22.23 10.09 -5.60
C LYS A 46 22.25 9.95 -4.07
N TYR A 47 22.92 10.85 -3.38
CA TYR A 47 22.98 10.79 -1.92
C TYR A 47 21.60 10.96 -1.32
N ALA A 48 20.84 11.96 -1.79
CA ALA A 48 19.51 12.21 -1.23
C ALA A 48 18.57 11.03 -1.46
N LEU A 49 18.61 10.45 -2.67
CA LEU A 49 17.75 9.30 -2.99
C LEU A 49 18.17 8.04 -2.25
N ALA A 50 19.47 7.84 -2.07
CA ALA A 50 19.98 6.60 -1.44
C ALA A 50 19.79 6.60 0.07
N THR A 51 19.99 7.75 0.73
CA THR A 51 19.95 7.82 2.19
C THR A 51 18.63 8.30 2.75
N GLY A 52 17.81 8.96 1.93
CA GLY A 52 16.57 9.58 2.40
C GLY A 52 16.80 10.91 3.13
N ASN A 53 18.04 11.35 3.26
CA ASN A 53 18.38 12.65 3.87
C ASN A 53 18.28 13.71 2.78
N TRP A 54 17.22 14.53 2.84
CA TRP A 54 16.88 15.45 1.75
C TRP A 54 17.59 16.76 1.96
N GLY A 55 18.77 16.89 1.39
CA GLY A 55 19.59 18.08 1.51
C GLY A 55 21.02 17.77 1.18
N GLU A 56 21.89 18.76 1.42
CA GLU A 56 23.33 18.60 1.18
C GLU A 56 23.93 17.65 2.21
N GLN A 57 24.90 16.85 1.77
CA GLN A 57 25.57 15.87 2.63
C GLN A 57 26.20 16.51 3.86
N LYS A 58 26.77 17.71 3.69
CA LYS A 58 27.41 18.43 4.79
C LYS A 58 26.40 18.93 5.83
N LYS A 59 25.13 19.03 5.47
CA LYS A 59 24.07 19.48 6.38
C LYS A 59 23.13 18.34 6.76
N ALA A 60 23.67 17.13 6.90
CA ALA A 60 22.86 15.95 7.20
C ALA A 60 22.09 16.06 8.51
N ALA A 61 22.65 16.78 9.50
CA ALA A 61 21.99 16.96 10.80
C ALA A 61 20.74 17.82 10.72
N THR A 62 20.66 18.72 9.74
CA THR A 62 19.52 19.63 9.57
C THR A 62 18.60 19.23 8.42
N ALA A 63 18.98 18.23 7.62
CA ALA A 63 18.18 17.75 6.49
C ALA A 63 16.99 16.93 6.99
N LYS A 64 15.92 16.93 6.18
CA LYS A 64 14.80 16.04 6.44
C LYS A 64 15.22 14.61 6.21
N ALA A 65 14.92 13.73 7.16
CA ALA A 65 15.24 12.30 7.07
C ALA A 65 14.02 11.50 6.62
N GLY A 66 14.28 10.35 5.99
CA GLY A 66 13.21 9.42 5.64
C GLY A 66 12.33 9.86 4.49
N VAL A 67 12.78 10.83 3.69
CA VAL A 67 12.01 11.30 2.54
C VAL A 67 11.97 10.23 1.45
N SER A 68 13.11 9.60 1.18
CA SER A 68 13.20 8.48 0.26
C SER A 68 13.30 7.19 1.07
N GLN A 69 12.52 6.18 0.71
CA GLN A 69 12.48 4.90 1.42
C GLN A 69 12.53 3.75 0.42
N VAL A 70 13.12 2.63 0.83
CA VAL A 70 13.14 1.43 0.01
C VAL A 70 11.71 0.89 -0.08
N LEU A 71 11.24 0.70 -1.30
CA LEU A 71 9.85 0.27 -1.53
C LEU A 71 9.65 -1.16 -1.01
N ASN A 72 8.58 -1.36 -0.27
CA ASN A 72 8.24 -2.66 0.30
C ASN A 72 7.72 -3.57 -0.82
N ARG A 73 8.37 -4.74 -0.97
CA ARG A 73 8.03 -5.69 -2.03
C ARG A 73 7.64 -7.05 -1.48
N TYR A 74 7.08 -7.12 -0.26
CA TYR A 74 6.63 -8.39 0.28
C TYR A 74 5.46 -8.98 -0.50
N THR A 75 4.47 -8.14 -0.81
CA THR A 75 3.31 -8.54 -1.61
C THR A 75 2.92 -7.37 -2.50
N PHE A 76 2.03 -7.63 -3.47
CA PHE A 76 1.52 -6.53 -4.29
C PHE A 76 0.77 -5.52 -3.44
N ALA A 77 -0.02 -6.00 -2.48
CA ALA A 77 -0.75 -5.10 -1.58
C ALA A 77 0.19 -4.25 -0.73
N SER A 78 1.31 -4.82 -0.25
CA SER A 78 2.26 -4.05 0.54
C SER A 78 2.94 -2.95 -0.29
N THR A 79 3.21 -3.24 -1.56
CA THR A 79 3.77 -2.25 -2.48
C THR A 79 2.80 -1.09 -2.69
N LEU A 80 1.53 -1.40 -2.97
CA LEU A 80 0.51 -0.37 -3.17
C LEU A 80 0.31 0.46 -1.90
N SER A 81 0.29 -0.20 -0.75
CA SER A 81 0.13 0.50 0.52
C SER A 81 1.28 1.45 0.79
N HIS A 82 2.51 1.01 0.52
CA HIS A 82 3.69 1.86 0.75
C HIS A 82 3.68 3.09 -0.17
N LEU A 83 3.20 2.94 -1.40
CA LEU A 83 3.13 4.04 -2.35
C LEU A 83 2.07 5.09 -1.96
N ARG A 84 1.12 4.72 -1.14
CA ARG A 84 0.03 5.61 -0.70
C ARG A 84 0.16 5.97 0.77
N ARG A 85 1.36 6.02 1.29
CA ARG A 85 1.62 6.26 2.71
C ARG A 85 2.01 7.71 2.94
N THR A 86 1.51 8.29 4.04
CA THR A 86 1.85 9.63 4.46
C THR A 86 2.60 9.58 5.77
N ASN A 87 3.48 10.55 5.98
CA ASN A 87 4.30 10.62 7.19
C ASN A 87 4.23 12.04 7.76
N THR A 88 4.01 12.13 9.06
CA THR A 88 4.06 13.39 9.78
C THR A 88 5.47 13.56 10.33
N PRO A 89 6.20 14.62 9.96
CA PRO A 89 7.61 14.74 10.33
C PRO A 89 7.79 15.33 11.73
N ILE A 90 7.13 14.75 12.72
CA ILE A 90 7.25 15.12 14.13
C ILE A 90 8.12 14.09 14.82
N GLY A 91 8.94 14.51 15.77
CA GLY A 91 9.78 13.59 16.54
C GLY A 91 8.96 12.51 17.21
N ARG A 92 9.43 11.27 17.10
CA ARG A 92 8.70 10.12 17.66
C ARG A 92 8.71 10.10 19.17
N ASP A 93 9.68 10.78 19.79
CA ASP A 93 9.81 10.85 21.24
C ASP A 93 8.90 11.90 21.87
N GLY A 94 8.30 12.75 21.05
CA GLY A 94 7.38 13.77 21.54
C GLY A 94 6.11 13.19 22.11
N LYS A 95 5.62 13.79 23.17
CA LYS A 95 4.41 13.34 23.85
C LYS A 95 3.15 14.07 23.39
N ILE A 96 3.24 14.74 22.23
CA ILE A 96 2.10 15.47 21.68
C ILE A 96 1.10 14.44 21.14
N ALA A 97 -0.09 14.44 21.72
CA ALA A 97 -1.09 13.41 21.39
C ALA A 97 -1.98 13.77 20.20
N LYS A 98 -2.19 15.05 19.95
CA LYS A 98 -3.17 15.48 18.94
C LYS A 98 -2.86 14.99 17.52
N PRO A 99 -1.61 15.06 17.02
CA PRO A 99 -1.38 14.57 15.64
C PRO A 99 -1.55 13.07 15.48
N ARG A 100 -1.53 12.33 16.60
CA ARG A 100 -1.71 10.86 16.54
C ARG A 100 -3.17 10.45 16.54
N GLN A 101 -4.08 11.37 16.86
CA GLN A 101 -5.49 11.06 16.95
C GLN A 101 -6.12 10.92 15.57
N LEU A 102 -7.10 10.02 15.46
CA LEU A 102 -7.95 9.94 14.29
C LEU A 102 -8.99 11.05 14.37
N HIS A 103 -8.88 12.01 13.48
CA HIS A 103 -9.81 13.14 13.45
C HIS A 103 -11.03 12.81 12.60
N ASN A 104 -12.14 13.44 12.89
CA ASN A 104 -13.37 13.20 12.13
C ASN A 104 -13.23 13.57 10.66
N THR A 105 -12.39 14.56 10.35
CA THR A 105 -12.17 14.98 8.96
C THR A 105 -11.38 13.97 8.15
N HIS A 106 -10.84 12.93 8.76
CA HIS A 106 -10.15 11.86 8.06
C HIS A 106 -11.09 10.92 7.31
N TRP A 107 -12.39 11.02 7.55
CA TRP A 107 -13.36 10.13 6.92
C TRP A 107 -13.22 10.13 5.40
N GLY A 108 -12.97 8.96 4.83
CA GLY A 108 -12.82 8.79 3.39
C GLY A 108 -11.52 9.28 2.80
N LEU A 109 -10.65 9.91 3.59
CA LEU A 109 -9.37 10.44 3.13
C LEU A 109 -8.19 9.64 3.66
N VAL A 110 -8.26 9.19 4.91
CA VAL A 110 -7.21 8.44 5.58
C VAL A 110 -7.84 7.16 6.14
N CYS A 111 -7.19 6.02 5.90
CA CYS A 111 -7.67 4.75 6.43
C CYS A 111 -7.74 4.80 7.96
N PRO A 112 -8.88 4.48 8.56
CA PRO A 112 -8.98 4.54 10.02
C PRO A 112 -8.26 3.41 10.74
N ALA A 113 -7.91 2.33 10.05
CA ALA A 113 -7.35 1.13 10.66
C ALA A 113 -5.86 0.97 10.42
N GLU A 114 -5.36 1.38 9.27
CA GLU A 114 -3.98 1.08 8.86
C GLU A 114 -3.03 2.15 9.39
N THR A 115 -2.30 1.81 10.47
CA THR A 115 -1.26 2.66 11.05
C THR A 115 -0.27 1.76 11.78
N PRO A 116 1.02 2.12 11.83
CA PRO A 116 1.99 1.29 12.56
C PRO A 116 1.73 1.31 14.07
N GLU A 117 2.23 0.29 14.73
CA GLU A 117 2.22 0.22 16.19
C GLU A 117 3.52 0.82 16.73
N GLY A 118 3.45 1.34 17.96
CA GLY A 118 4.62 1.84 18.66
C GLY A 118 4.81 3.33 18.49
N GLN A 119 6.05 3.73 18.33
CA GLN A 119 6.43 5.14 18.33
C GLN A 119 5.80 5.94 17.17
N ALA A 120 5.54 5.30 16.06
CA ALA A 120 4.98 5.97 14.88
C ALA A 120 3.47 5.86 14.78
N CYS A 121 2.79 5.33 15.79
CA CYS A 121 1.34 5.13 15.76
C CYS A 121 0.63 6.47 15.56
N GLY A 122 -0.20 6.54 14.53
CA GLY A 122 -0.96 7.75 14.21
C GLY A 122 -0.18 8.82 13.46
N LEU A 123 1.14 8.72 13.42
CA LEU A 123 1.98 9.68 12.68
C LEU A 123 2.21 9.23 11.24
N VAL A 124 2.22 7.93 11.01
CA VAL A 124 2.28 7.35 9.67
C VAL A 124 0.87 6.89 9.33
N LYS A 125 0.32 7.42 8.26
CA LYS A 125 -1.07 7.16 7.86
C LYS A 125 -1.09 6.65 6.43
N ASN A 126 -2.20 6.03 6.06
CA ASN A 126 -2.37 5.49 4.71
C ASN A 126 -3.63 6.09 4.10
N LEU A 127 -3.55 6.46 2.83
CA LEU A 127 -4.69 7.07 2.14
C LEU A 127 -5.80 6.04 1.93
N ALA A 128 -7.04 6.50 2.03
CA ALA A 128 -8.19 5.68 1.69
C ALA A 128 -8.20 5.40 0.19
N LEU A 129 -8.97 4.38 -0.22
CA LEU A 129 -8.90 3.89 -1.59
C LEU A 129 -9.22 4.97 -2.64
N MET A 130 -10.23 5.79 -2.41
CA MET A 130 -10.64 6.80 -3.39
C MET A 130 -10.06 8.18 -3.10
N CYS A 131 -9.19 8.31 -2.12
CA CYS A 131 -8.55 9.58 -1.80
C CYS A 131 -7.62 10.00 -2.94
N TYR A 132 -7.69 11.27 -3.29
CA TYR A 132 -6.90 11.85 -4.36
C TYR A 132 -6.16 13.07 -3.82
N ILE A 133 -4.92 13.25 -4.23
CA ILE A 133 -4.13 14.42 -3.87
C ILE A 133 -4.09 15.35 -5.08
N THR A 134 -4.45 16.61 -4.88
CA THR A 134 -4.57 17.57 -5.99
C THR A 134 -3.21 17.90 -6.59
N VAL A 135 -3.21 18.13 -7.89
CA VAL A 135 -2.00 18.49 -8.63
C VAL A 135 -1.84 20.01 -8.71
N GLY A 136 -2.96 20.72 -8.67
CA GLY A 136 -2.98 22.18 -8.77
C GLY A 136 -3.39 22.66 -10.13
N SER A 137 -3.97 23.85 -10.17
CA SER A 137 -4.38 24.50 -11.40
C SER A 137 -4.25 26.01 -11.23
N PRO A 138 -4.14 26.76 -12.34
CA PRO A 138 -4.03 28.23 -12.21
C PRO A 138 -5.33 28.84 -11.74
N SER A 139 -5.23 29.87 -10.92
CA SER A 139 -6.38 30.55 -10.32
C SER A 139 -6.84 31.77 -11.11
N GLU A 140 -6.01 32.29 -11.99
CA GLU A 140 -6.33 33.54 -12.73
C GLU A 140 -7.62 33.46 -13.53
N PRO A 141 -7.92 32.36 -14.27
CA PRO A 141 -9.20 32.32 -15.01
C PRO A 141 -10.42 32.39 -14.10
N ILE A 142 -10.31 31.83 -12.89
CA ILE A 142 -11.44 31.86 -11.93
C ILE A 142 -11.65 33.27 -11.43
N ILE A 143 -10.57 33.99 -11.13
CA ILE A 143 -10.65 35.37 -10.67
C ILE A 143 -11.28 36.27 -11.78
N GLU A 144 -10.86 36.09 -13.02
CA GLU A 144 -11.41 36.84 -14.14
C GLU A 144 -12.90 36.55 -14.33
N PHE A 145 -13.31 35.31 -14.21
CA PHE A 145 -14.71 34.95 -14.32
C PHE A 145 -15.54 35.61 -13.23
N MET A 146 -15.04 35.61 -11.98
CA MET A 146 -15.78 36.25 -10.88
C MET A 146 -15.88 37.73 -11.04
N VAL A 147 -14.86 38.38 -11.59
CA VAL A 147 -14.92 39.83 -11.88
C VAL A 147 -16.03 40.10 -12.90
N GLN A 148 -16.15 39.27 -13.94
CA GLN A 148 -17.21 39.39 -14.91
C GLN A 148 -18.60 39.15 -14.30
N ARG A 149 -18.67 38.42 -13.19
CA ARG A 149 -19.92 38.13 -12.47
C ARG A 149 -20.13 39.06 -11.28
N ASN A 150 -19.70 40.29 -11.39
CA ASN A 150 -19.98 41.41 -10.45
C ASN A 150 -19.19 41.30 -9.14
N MET A 151 -18.05 40.64 -9.13
CA MET A 151 -17.15 40.71 -7.97
C MET A 151 -16.43 42.06 -8.02
N GLU A 152 -16.49 42.80 -6.91
CA GLU A 152 -15.72 44.05 -6.80
C GLU A 152 -14.29 43.68 -6.38
N VAL A 153 -13.33 44.16 -7.17
CA VAL A 153 -11.92 43.98 -6.87
C VAL A 153 -11.60 44.74 -5.57
N LEU A 154 -10.65 44.25 -4.80
CA LEU A 154 -10.35 44.80 -3.48
C LEU A 154 -9.96 46.28 -3.55
N GLU A 155 -9.27 46.71 -4.62
CA GLU A 155 -8.88 48.07 -4.80
C GLU A 155 -10.07 49.01 -4.97
N GLU A 156 -11.19 48.54 -5.50
CA GLU A 156 -12.41 49.31 -5.71
C GLU A 156 -13.37 49.25 -4.54
N TYR A 157 -13.12 48.39 -3.56
CA TYR A 157 -14.03 48.12 -2.46
C TYR A 157 -14.01 49.25 -1.43
N GLU A 158 -15.21 49.76 -1.10
CA GLU A 158 -15.39 50.71 0.00
C GLU A 158 -16.30 50.06 1.05
N PRO A 159 -15.78 49.78 2.26
CA PRO A 159 -16.58 49.07 3.28
C PRO A 159 -17.84 49.82 3.72
N THR A 160 -17.83 51.15 3.64
CA THR A 160 -18.97 51.95 4.09
C THR A 160 -20.19 51.82 3.19
N ARG A 161 -19.97 51.49 1.90
CA ARG A 161 -21.11 51.38 0.94
C ARG A 161 -21.87 50.06 1.13
N HIS A 162 -21.12 48.98 1.32
CA HIS A 162 -21.72 47.65 1.40
C HIS A 162 -21.06 46.88 2.54
N PRO A 163 -21.48 47.14 3.78
CA PRO A 163 -20.81 46.49 4.93
C PRO A 163 -21.12 45.02 5.06
N ASN A 164 -22.18 44.53 4.41
CA ASN A 164 -22.59 43.14 4.52
C ASN A 164 -22.15 42.27 3.34
N SER A 165 -21.20 42.77 2.52
CA SER A 165 -20.68 41.98 1.38
C SER A 165 -19.87 40.80 1.85
N THR A 166 -19.90 39.73 1.06
CA THR A 166 -19.13 38.52 1.32
C THR A 166 -17.71 38.67 0.77
N LYS A 167 -16.73 38.40 1.60
CA LYS A 167 -15.31 38.43 1.18
C LYS A 167 -15.02 37.22 0.30
N VAL A 168 -14.22 37.44 -0.74
CA VAL A 168 -13.81 36.37 -1.65
C VAL A 168 -12.30 36.17 -1.51
N PHE A 169 -11.91 34.94 -1.20
CA PHE A 169 -10.50 34.55 -1.06
C PHE A 169 -10.16 33.51 -2.11
N VAL A 170 -9.02 33.67 -2.74
CA VAL A 170 -8.48 32.68 -3.69
C VAL A 170 -7.08 32.29 -3.21
N ASN A 171 -6.92 31.02 -2.85
CA ASN A 171 -5.66 30.48 -2.33
C ASN A 171 -5.12 31.32 -1.14
N GLY A 172 -6.03 31.76 -0.30
CA GLY A 172 -5.67 32.51 0.90
C GLY A 172 -5.49 34.01 0.70
N VAL A 173 -5.60 34.50 -0.53
CA VAL A 173 -5.46 35.91 -0.82
C VAL A 173 -6.86 36.53 -0.96
N TRP A 174 -7.12 37.63 -0.26
CA TRP A 174 -8.37 38.35 -0.36
C TRP A 174 -8.38 39.14 -1.68
N VAL A 175 -9.19 38.65 -2.64
CA VAL A 175 -9.19 39.27 -4.00
C VAL A 175 -10.34 40.25 -4.23
N GLY A 176 -11.38 40.17 -3.40
CA GLY A 176 -12.51 41.09 -3.60
C GLY A 176 -13.68 40.79 -2.70
N VAL A 177 -14.81 41.39 -3.01
CA VAL A 177 -16.08 41.16 -2.30
C VAL A 177 -17.19 40.96 -3.32
N HIS A 178 -18.25 40.29 -2.89
CA HIS A 178 -19.43 40.08 -3.74
C HIS A 178 -20.70 40.34 -2.93
N ARG A 179 -21.67 40.97 -3.55
CA ARG A 179 -22.93 41.33 -2.88
C ARG A 179 -23.93 40.18 -2.88
N ASP A 180 -23.86 39.28 -3.87
CA ASP A 180 -24.79 38.18 -3.98
C ASP A 180 -23.98 36.86 -4.00
N PRO A 181 -23.53 36.38 -2.82
CA PRO A 181 -22.68 35.21 -2.81
C PRO A 181 -23.41 33.94 -3.21
N ALA A 182 -24.70 33.82 -2.97
CA ALA A 182 -25.44 32.59 -3.33
C ALA A 182 -25.40 32.39 -4.87
N HIS A 183 -25.62 33.44 -5.62
CA HIS A 183 -25.56 33.36 -7.09
C HIS A 183 -24.14 33.08 -7.58
N LEU A 184 -23.15 33.76 -7.02
CA LEU A 184 -21.76 33.53 -7.41
C LEU A 184 -21.33 32.12 -7.15
N VAL A 185 -21.61 31.57 -5.95
CA VAL A 185 -21.22 30.23 -5.58
C VAL A 185 -21.91 29.20 -6.48
N SER A 186 -23.20 29.38 -6.74
CA SER A 186 -23.93 28.43 -7.59
C SER A 186 -23.41 28.44 -9.02
N THR A 187 -23.03 29.61 -9.52
CA THR A 187 -22.50 29.74 -10.89
C THR A 187 -21.13 29.06 -11.00
N VAL A 188 -20.23 29.31 -10.06
CA VAL A 188 -18.89 28.70 -10.09
C VAL A 188 -19.00 27.19 -9.89
N GLN A 189 -19.89 26.74 -9.00
CA GLN A 189 -20.12 25.32 -8.77
C GLN A 189 -20.66 24.64 -10.01
N SER A 190 -21.55 25.30 -10.75
CA SER A 190 -22.06 24.80 -12.02
C SER A 190 -20.95 24.62 -13.05
N LEU A 191 -20.01 25.57 -13.11
CA LEU A 191 -18.86 25.45 -14.00
C LEU A 191 -17.99 24.24 -13.63
N ARG A 192 -17.76 24.04 -12.35
CA ARG A 192 -16.98 22.89 -11.91
C ARG A 192 -17.67 21.58 -12.27
N ARG A 193 -19.00 21.50 -12.07
CA ARG A 193 -19.77 20.29 -12.37
C ARG A 193 -19.88 20.00 -13.86
N ARG A 194 -19.73 21.03 -14.71
CA ARG A 194 -19.67 20.83 -16.16
C ARG A 194 -18.26 20.63 -16.68
N ASN A 195 -17.29 20.53 -15.76
CA ASN A 195 -15.87 20.35 -16.08
C ASN A 195 -15.27 21.52 -16.88
N MET A 196 -15.84 22.69 -16.74
CA MET A 196 -15.31 23.91 -17.38
C MET A 196 -14.12 24.44 -16.59
N ILE A 197 -14.08 24.25 -15.28
CA ILE A 197 -12.89 24.47 -14.46
C ILE A 197 -12.46 23.12 -13.90
N SER A 198 -11.22 23.04 -13.43
CA SER A 198 -10.66 21.79 -12.94
C SER A 198 -11.54 21.17 -11.84
N PRO A 199 -11.83 19.88 -11.90
CA PRO A 199 -12.67 19.26 -10.87
C PRO A 199 -12.03 19.23 -9.49
N GLU A 200 -10.73 19.46 -9.38
CA GLU A 200 -10.05 19.47 -8.08
C GLU A 200 -10.11 20.81 -7.36
N VAL A 201 -10.68 21.85 -8.00
CA VAL A 201 -10.85 23.16 -7.37
C VAL A 201 -11.87 23.04 -6.23
N SER A 202 -11.52 23.60 -5.07
CA SER A 202 -12.38 23.56 -3.90
C SER A 202 -13.11 24.88 -3.73
N LEU A 203 -14.41 24.81 -3.48
CA LEU A 203 -15.30 25.98 -3.30
C LEU A 203 -15.94 25.88 -1.93
N ILE A 204 -15.61 26.80 -1.05
CA ILE A 204 -16.09 26.79 0.34
C ILE A 204 -16.83 28.09 0.63
N ARG A 205 -18.10 27.99 0.94
CA ARG A 205 -18.89 29.15 1.35
C ARG A 205 -19.15 29.09 2.84
N ASP A 206 -18.64 30.05 3.59
CA ASP A 206 -18.93 30.21 5.02
C ASP A 206 -20.00 31.29 5.18
N ILE A 207 -21.23 30.86 5.38
CA ILE A 207 -22.35 31.79 5.48
C ILE A 207 -22.25 32.62 6.76
N ARG A 208 -21.81 32.01 7.85
CA ARG A 208 -21.74 32.67 9.15
C ARG A 208 -20.71 33.81 9.16
N ASP A 209 -19.51 33.54 8.62
CA ASP A 209 -18.43 34.52 8.60
C ASP A 209 -18.42 35.36 7.32
N ARG A 210 -19.37 35.12 6.39
CA ARG A 210 -19.48 35.83 5.12
C ARG A 210 -18.18 35.78 4.33
N GLU A 211 -17.73 34.55 4.04
CA GLU A 211 -16.52 34.31 3.27
C GLU A 211 -16.81 33.28 2.21
N PHE A 212 -16.20 33.49 1.03
CA PHE A 212 -16.20 32.51 -0.04
C PHE A 212 -14.74 32.22 -0.37
N LYS A 213 -14.29 31.00 -0.13
CA LYS A 213 -12.90 30.58 -0.30
C LYS A 213 -12.80 29.65 -1.48
N ILE A 214 -11.80 29.90 -2.33
CA ILE A 214 -11.49 29.04 -3.48
C ILE A 214 -10.06 28.58 -3.33
N PHE A 215 -9.83 27.28 -3.44
CA PHE A 215 -8.50 26.69 -3.38
C PHE A 215 -8.23 25.91 -4.67
N THR A 216 -7.13 26.23 -5.33
CA THR A 216 -6.70 25.57 -6.57
C THR A 216 -5.31 24.98 -6.46
N ASP A 217 -4.65 25.12 -5.30
CA ASP A 217 -3.26 24.70 -5.12
C ASP A 217 -3.13 23.20 -5.08
N ALA A 218 -1.88 22.73 -5.19
CA ALA A 218 -1.55 21.31 -5.11
C ALA A 218 -1.47 20.86 -3.65
N GLY A 219 -1.57 19.54 -3.44
CA GLY A 219 -1.29 18.95 -2.14
C GLY A 219 -2.47 18.81 -1.21
N ARG A 220 -3.65 19.22 -1.63
CA ARG A 220 -4.86 19.00 -0.83
C ARG A 220 -5.36 17.58 -1.05
N VAL A 221 -5.87 16.95 0.00
CA VAL A 221 -6.51 15.64 -0.11
C VAL A 221 -8.01 15.84 -0.37
N CYS A 222 -8.56 15.04 -1.28
CA CYS A 222 -9.96 15.13 -1.65
C CYS A 222 -10.48 13.74 -1.99
N ARG A 223 -11.81 13.63 -2.04
CA ARG A 223 -12.45 12.37 -2.39
C ARG A 223 -13.70 12.63 -3.21
N PRO A 224 -14.06 11.68 -4.10
CA PRO A 224 -15.27 11.86 -4.91
C PRO A 224 -16.53 11.44 -4.16
N LEU A 225 -17.61 12.15 -4.43
CA LEU A 225 -18.94 11.83 -3.89
C LEU A 225 -19.97 12.00 -4.99
N PHE A 226 -21.07 11.27 -4.89
CA PHE A 226 -22.22 11.48 -5.75
C PHE A 226 -22.90 12.80 -5.39
N VAL A 227 -23.35 13.51 -6.41
CA VAL A 227 -24.02 14.80 -6.26
C VAL A 227 -25.53 14.57 -6.22
N ILE A 228 -26.20 15.23 -5.29
CA ILE A 228 -27.67 15.24 -5.22
C ILE A 228 -28.17 16.53 -5.91
N ASP A 229 -29.13 16.37 -6.78
CA ASP A 229 -29.71 17.48 -7.54
C ASP A 229 -30.65 18.27 -6.66
N ASN A 230 -30.25 19.48 -6.29
CA ASN A 230 -31.05 20.38 -5.46
C ASN A 230 -31.55 21.61 -6.23
N ASP A 231 -31.42 21.60 -7.56
CA ASP A 231 -31.93 22.68 -8.39
C ASP A 231 -33.45 22.71 -8.32
N SER A 232 -34.03 23.83 -7.90
CA SER A 232 -35.46 23.96 -7.74
C SER A 232 -36.23 23.80 -9.04
N LYS A 233 -35.57 24.03 -10.20
CA LYS A 233 -36.18 23.88 -11.50
C LYS A 233 -36.10 22.48 -12.06
N SER A 234 -35.34 21.61 -11.43
CA SER A 234 -35.16 20.24 -11.91
C SER A 234 -36.34 19.36 -11.51
N PRO A 235 -36.83 18.50 -12.42
CA PRO A 235 -37.89 17.55 -12.07
C PRO A 235 -37.41 16.47 -11.11
N ASN A 236 -36.11 16.26 -11.00
CA ASN A 236 -35.51 15.24 -10.13
C ASN A 236 -34.92 15.82 -8.85
N LYS A 237 -35.46 16.96 -8.40
CA LYS A 237 -34.94 17.59 -7.18
C LYS A 237 -34.96 16.61 -6.01
N GLY A 238 -33.85 16.55 -5.30
CA GLY A 238 -33.68 15.70 -4.13
C GLY A 238 -33.22 14.28 -4.43
N SER A 239 -32.98 13.96 -5.70
CA SER A 239 -32.44 12.64 -6.09
C SER A 239 -31.03 12.81 -6.63
N LEU A 240 -30.33 11.67 -6.79
CA LEU A 240 -28.98 11.69 -7.33
C LEU A 240 -28.98 12.19 -8.78
N VAL A 241 -27.96 12.95 -9.15
CA VAL A 241 -27.73 13.29 -10.54
C VAL A 241 -27.44 12.05 -11.36
N LEU A 242 -26.78 11.06 -10.75
CA LEU A 242 -26.54 9.77 -11.38
C LEU A 242 -27.90 9.08 -11.64
N SER A 243 -28.19 8.80 -12.90
CA SER A 243 -29.44 8.19 -13.33
C SER A 243 -29.15 6.89 -14.04
N LYS A 244 -30.24 6.15 -14.34
CA LYS A 244 -30.09 4.90 -15.11
C LYS A 244 -29.51 5.15 -16.50
N GLU A 245 -29.79 6.30 -17.10
CA GLU A 245 -29.22 6.66 -18.39
C GLU A 245 -27.70 6.78 -18.31
N ILE A 246 -27.18 7.43 -17.25
CA ILE A 246 -25.75 7.56 -17.07
C ILE A 246 -25.11 6.19 -16.79
N VAL A 247 -25.77 5.37 -15.99
CA VAL A 247 -25.27 4.01 -15.72
C VAL A 247 -25.23 3.19 -17.02
N ASN A 248 -26.26 3.31 -17.87
CA ASN A 248 -26.28 2.61 -19.15
C ASN A 248 -25.14 3.07 -20.06
N ARG A 249 -24.84 4.35 -20.06
CA ARG A 249 -23.70 4.87 -20.83
C ARG A 249 -22.38 4.32 -20.32
N LEU A 250 -22.23 4.15 -19.01
CA LEU A 250 -21.04 3.53 -18.43
C LEU A 250 -20.94 2.05 -18.84
N GLU A 251 -22.07 1.35 -18.85
CA GLU A 251 -22.08 -0.05 -19.28
C GLU A 251 -21.74 -0.20 -20.75
N ASP A 252 -22.15 0.76 -21.57
CA ASP A 252 -21.83 0.76 -23.00
C ASP A 252 -20.33 0.88 -23.27
N ASP A 253 -19.55 1.42 -22.32
CA ASP A 253 -18.11 1.47 -22.46
C ASP A 253 -17.47 0.09 -22.59
N ARG A 254 -18.10 -0.93 -22.01
CA ARG A 254 -17.62 -2.31 -22.10
C ARG A 254 -17.77 -2.88 -23.50
N ASP A 255 -18.70 -2.35 -24.28
CA ASP A 255 -19.00 -2.83 -25.62
C ASP A 255 -18.16 -2.16 -26.70
N ILE A 256 -17.28 -1.23 -26.34
CA ILE A 256 -16.39 -0.58 -27.30
C ILE A 256 -15.39 -1.61 -27.81
N PRO A 257 -15.29 -1.84 -29.13
CA PRO A 257 -14.36 -2.84 -29.64
C PRO A 257 -12.89 -2.51 -29.28
N ALA A 258 -12.16 -3.54 -28.89
CA ALA A 258 -10.77 -3.38 -28.46
C ALA A 258 -9.83 -3.07 -29.63
N ASP A 259 -10.25 -3.41 -30.85
CA ASP A 259 -9.43 -3.23 -32.04
C ASP A 259 -9.60 -1.86 -32.71
N LEU A 260 -10.42 -0.99 -32.14
CA LEU A 260 -10.57 0.39 -32.66
C LEU A 260 -9.29 1.20 -32.39
N ASP A 261 -9.11 2.21 -33.25
CA ASP A 261 -8.05 3.20 -33.07
C ASP A 261 -8.14 3.82 -31.66
N PRO A 262 -7.00 3.96 -30.95
CA PRO A 262 -7.05 4.55 -29.61
C PRO A 262 -7.75 5.91 -29.54
N GLU A 263 -7.61 6.75 -30.58
CA GLU A 263 -8.30 8.04 -30.61
C GLU A 263 -9.81 7.89 -30.67
N GLU A 264 -10.29 6.95 -31.48
CA GLU A 264 -11.73 6.71 -31.58
C GLU A 264 -12.30 6.07 -30.32
N ARG A 265 -11.52 5.19 -29.69
CA ARG A 265 -11.92 4.61 -28.41
C ARG A 265 -12.05 5.69 -27.35
N ALA A 266 -11.11 6.63 -27.30
CA ALA A 266 -11.14 7.71 -26.33
C ALA A 266 -12.37 8.61 -26.53
N LYS A 267 -12.76 8.85 -27.78
CA LYS A 267 -13.94 9.67 -28.08
C LYS A 267 -15.24 8.99 -27.66
N ARG A 268 -15.32 7.65 -27.80
CA ARG A 268 -16.52 6.90 -27.46
C ARG A 268 -16.62 6.59 -25.97
N TYR A 269 -15.50 6.69 -25.24
CA TYR A 269 -15.41 6.30 -23.83
C TYR A 269 -16.04 7.37 -22.94
N PHE A 270 -17.07 7.00 -22.19
CA PHE A 270 -17.73 7.91 -21.24
C PHE A 270 -16.92 7.99 -19.95
N GLY A 271 -16.78 6.90 -19.22
CA GLY A 271 -15.86 6.69 -18.12
C GLY A 271 -15.95 7.72 -17.01
N TRP A 272 -14.87 7.85 -16.28
CA TRP A 272 -14.77 8.78 -15.14
C TRP A 272 -14.91 10.24 -15.58
N ALA A 273 -14.29 10.60 -16.69
CA ALA A 273 -14.41 11.97 -17.21
C ALA A 273 -15.85 12.31 -17.55
N GLY A 274 -16.61 11.33 -18.06
CA GLY A 274 -18.04 11.55 -18.35
C GLY A 274 -18.85 11.75 -17.09
N LEU A 275 -18.53 10.99 -16.03
CA LEU A 275 -19.21 11.19 -14.74
C LEU A 275 -18.92 12.59 -14.17
N LEU A 276 -17.68 13.04 -14.25
CA LEU A 276 -17.34 14.37 -13.79
C LEU A 276 -18.00 15.46 -14.64
N GLY A 277 -18.04 15.27 -15.97
CA GLY A 277 -18.59 16.25 -16.89
C GLY A 277 -20.10 16.39 -16.81
N THR A 278 -20.80 15.30 -16.45
CA THR A 278 -22.26 15.36 -16.29
C THR A 278 -22.66 15.86 -14.91
N GLY A 279 -21.71 16.03 -13.99
CA GLY A 279 -21.99 16.46 -12.63
C GLY A 279 -22.50 15.37 -11.72
N ALA A 280 -22.44 14.10 -12.15
CA ALA A 280 -22.88 12.98 -11.31
C ALA A 280 -21.97 12.79 -10.11
N VAL A 281 -20.68 13.09 -10.26
CA VAL A 281 -19.66 12.93 -9.23
C VAL A 281 -18.86 14.23 -9.16
N GLU A 282 -18.49 14.65 -7.96
CA GLU A 282 -17.55 15.76 -7.79
C GLU A 282 -16.60 15.45 -6.64
N PHE A 283 -15.40 16.04 -6.73
CA PHE A 283 -14.40 15.92 -5.67
C PHE A 283 -14.62 16.96 -4.61
N LEU A 284 -14.55 16.54 -3.36
CA LEU A 284 -14.60 17.45 -2.21
C LEU A 284 -13.35 17.26 -1.37
N ASP A 285 -12.67 18.38 -1.04
CA ASP A 285 -11.54 18.29 -0.12
C ASP A 285 -12.04 18.34 1.34
N ALA A 286 -11.12 18.22 2.29
CA ALA A 286 -11.50 18.14 3.69
C ALA A 286 -12.22 19.41 4.16
N GLU A 287 -11.81 20.57 3.67
CA GLU A 287 -12.41 21.83 4.10
C GLU A 287 -13.79 22.04 3.49
N GLU A 288 -13.94 21.71 2.21
CA GLU A 288 -15.24 21.82 1.54
C GLU A 288 -16.26 20.84 2.12
N GLU A 289 -15.77 19.65 2.54
CA GLU A 289 -16.64 18.62 3.11
C GLU A 289 -17.36 19.09 4.37
N GLU A 290 -16.78 20.06 5.10
CA GLU A 290 -17.42 20.61 6.28
C GLU A 290 -18.69 21.39 5.98
N THR A 291 -18.87 21.83 4.73
CA THR A 291 -20.01 22.66 4.33
C THR A 291 -21.15 21.88 3.68
N VAL A 292 -21.00 20.56 3.53
CA VAL A 292 -21.97 19.75 2.80
C VAL A 292 -22.68 18.79 3.75
N MET A 293 -23.83 18.30 3.31
CA MET A 293 -24.56 17.23 4.00
C MET A 293 -24.48 15.97 3.15
N ILE A 294 -23.92 14.92 3.73
CA ILE A 294 -23.62 13.66 3.01
C ILE A 294 -24.52 12.55 3.58
N VAL A 295 -25.30 11.93 2.71
CA VAL A 295 -26.07 10.73 3.08
C VAL A 295 -25.21 9.49 2.80
N MET A 296 -25.36 8.48 3.65
CA MET A 296 -24.46 7.31 3.60
C MET A 296 -24.76 6.38 2.44
N THR A 297 -26.03 6.19 2.10
CA THR A 297 -26.42 5.28 1.01
C THR A 297 -27.56 5.90 0.21
N PRO A 298 -27.71 5.52 -1.07
CA PRO A 298 -28.88 5.98 -1.83
C PRO A 298 -30.19 5.51 -1.24
N GLU A 299 -30.20 4.36 -0.56
CA GLU A 299 -31.40 3.86 0.10
C GLU A 299 -31.82 4.79 1.27
N ASP A 300 -30.84 5.29 2.03
CA ASP A 300 -31.11 6.25 3.10
C ASP A 300 -31.64 7.57 2.53
N LEU A 301 -31.15 7.98 1.37
CA LEU A 301 -31.65 9.18 0.69
C LEU A 301 -33.12 9.01 0.33
N GLU A 302 -33.48 7.84 -0.21
CA GLU A 302 -34.88 7.59 -0.56
C GLU A 302 -35.79 7.56 0.67
N ILE A 303 -35.30 6.98 1.76
CA ILE A 303 -36.05 7.00 3.04
C ILE A 303 -36.26 8.44 3.51
N SER A 304 -35.23 9.27 3.44
CA SER A 304 -35.32 10.67 3.82
C SER A 304 -36.34 11.42 2.97
N ARG A 305 -36.35 11.17 1.66
CA ARG A 305 -37.33 11.79 0.76
C ARG A 305 -38.75 11.39 1.10
N GLN A 306 -38.96 10.12 1.44
CA GLN A 306 -40.27 9.62 1.83
C GLN A 306 -40.73 10.26 3.14
N VAL A 307 -39.83 10.40 4.13
CA VAL A 307 -40.17 11.04 5.39
C VAL A 307 -40.54 12.52 5.18
N GLN A 308 -39.79 13.21 4.31
CA GLN A 308 -40.05 14.62 4.00
C GLN A 308 -41.37 14.79 3.26
N ALA A 309 -41.81 13.76 2.50
CA ALA A 309 -43.09 13.78 1.80
C ALA A 309 -44.27 13.42 2.69
N GLY A 310 -44.03 13.10 3.96
CA GLY A 310 -45.06 12.80 4.91
C GLY A 310 -45.27 11.33 5.22
N TYR A 311 -44.58 10.43 4.56
CA TYR A 311 -44.63 9.00 4.84
C TYR A 311 -43.83 8.71 6.11
N GLY A 312 -44.27 7.77 6.92
CA GLY A 312 -43.55 7.43 8.14
C GLY A 312 -42.24 6.66 7.89
N LEU A 313 -41.45 6.55 8.93
CA LEU A 313 -40.20 5.77 8.88
C LEU A 313 -40.54 4.29 8.60
N PRO A 314 -39.70 3.57 7.86
CA PRO A 314 -39.87 2.13 7.68
C PRO A 314 -39.83 1.40 9.03
N GLU A 315 -40.58 0.31 9.13
CA GLU A 315 -40.59 -0.50 10.36
C GLU A 315 -39.23 -1.16 10.53
N PRO A 316 -38.75 -1.26 11.80
CA PRO A 316 -37.49 -1.97 12.05
C PRO A 316 -37.62 -3.43 11.64
N SER A 317 -36.49 -4.00 11.17
CA SER A 317 -36.43 -5.40 10.81
C SER A 317 -36.75 -6.28 12.03
N ALA A 318 -37.58 -7.30 11.82
CA ALA A 318 -37.91 -8.26 12.87
C ALA A 318 -36.77 -9.27 13.09
N ASP A 319 -35.79 -9.33 12.19
CA ASP A 319 -34.68 -10.26 12.31
C ASP A 319 -33.75 -9.80 13.46
N PRO A 320 -33.59 -10.64 14.51
CA PRO A 320 -32.72 -10.23 15.62
C PRO A 320 -31.24 -10.12 15.24
N ASN A 321 -30.84 -10.72 14.13
CA ASN A 321 -29.46 -10.67 13.67
C ASN A 321 -29.24 -9.63 12.58
N ALA A 322 -30.24 -8.88 12.20
CA ALA A 322 -30.10 -7.80 11.24
C ALA A 322 -29.22 -6.70 11.82
N ARG A 323 -28.45 -6.06 10.94
CA ARG A 323 -27.60 -4.95 11.35
C ARG A 323 -28.48 -3.80 11.88
N VAL A 324 -28.19 -3.36 13.09
CA VAL A 324 -28.90 -2.24 13.69
C VAL A 324 -28.35 -0.95 13.12
N LYS A 325 -29.19 -0.23 12.39
CA LYS A 325 -28.80 1.06 11.83
C LYS A 325 -29.00 2.17 12.87
N ALA A 326 -28.08 3.12 12.90
CA ALA A 326 -28.20 4.26 13.77
C ALA A 326 -29.47 5.04 13.44
N LYS A 327 -30.16 5.51 14.46
CA LYS A 327 -31.34 6.36 14.25
C LYS A 327 -30.90 7.73 13.79
N ILE A 328 -31.19 8.04 12.53
CA ILE A 328 -30.92 9.34 11.94
C ILE A 328 -32.24 10.07 11.81
N ASN A 329 -32.22 11.37 12.10
CA ASN A 329 -33.42 12.20 11.97
C ASN A 329 -33.60 12.53 10.49
N MET A 330 -34.22 11.62 9.76
CA MET A 330 -34.23 11.59 8.31
C MET A 330 -34.93 12.77 7.66
N GLY A 331 -35.86 13.40 8.38
CA GLY A 331 -36.66 14.48 7.80
C GLY A 331 -36.08 15.88 7.98
N GLN A 332 -34.99 16.05 8.69
CA GLN A 332 -34.50 17.37 9.08
C GLN A 332 -33.38 17.94 8.19
N HIS A 333 -32.83 17.15 7.34
CA HIS A 333 -31.64 17.58 6.57
C HIS A 333 -31.93 17.66 5.07
N THR A 334 -31.36 18.68 4.42
CA THR A 334 -31.30 18.73 2.98
C THR A 334 -29.97 18.16 2.54
N TRP A 335 -30.02 16.96 1.95
CA TRP A 335 -28.80 16.27 1.54
C TRP A 335 -28.25 16.87 0.26
N THR A 336 -26.94 17.10 0.23
CA THR A 336 -26.27 17.66 -0.95
C THR A 336 -25.43 16.62 -1.67
N HIS A 337 -24.95 15.61 -0.99
CA HIS A 337 -24.07 14.59 -1.57
C HIS A 337 -24.40 13.24 -0.99
N CYS A 338 -23.94 12.19 -1.66
CA CYS A 338 -24.09 10.81 -1.22
C CYS A 338 -22.78 10.08 -1.34
N GLU A 339 -22.47 9.25 -0.34
CA GLU A 339 -21.29 8.38 -0.38
C GLU A 339 -21.40 7.40 -1.54
N ILE A 340 -20.26 7.13 -2.19
CA ILE A 340 -20.21 6.07 -3.20
C ILE A 340 -20.35 4.72 -2.52
N HIS A 341 -19.56 4.46 -1.49
CA HIS A 341 -19.75 3.32 -0.59
C HIS A 341 -18.92 3.56 0.67
N PRO A 342 -19.47 3.25 1.85
CA PRO A 342 -18.70 3.49 3.09
C PRO A 342 -17.40 2.68 3.19
N SER A 343 -17.29 1.55 2.50
CA SER A 343 -16.05 0.76 2.53
C SER A 343 -14.87 1.50 1.92
N MET A 344 -15.12 2.56 1.17
CA MET A 344 -14.05 3.35 0.54
C MET A 344 -13.27 4.20 1.55
N ILE A 345 -13.68 4.22 2.82
CA ILE A 345 -12.86 4.86 3.86
C ILE A 345 -11.59 4.05 4.18
N LEU A 346 -11.56 2.79 3.80
CA LEU A 346 -10.43 1.90 4.10
C LEU A 346 -9.31 2.08 3.08
N GLY A 347 -8.09 1.85 3.54
CA GLY A 347 -6.91 1.85 2.66
C GLY A 347 -6.70 0.50 1.99
N ILE A 348 -5.53 0.34 1.37
CA ILE A 348 -5.23 -0.86 0.58
C ILE A 348 -5.27 -2.11 1.45
N CYS A 349 -4.50 -2.11 2.55
CA CYS A 349 -4.39 -3.33 3.39
C CYS A 349 -5.69 -3.64 4.11
N ALA A 350 -6.39 -2.62 4.60
CA ALA A 350 -7.64 -2.84 5.31
C ALA A 350 -8.74 -3.33 4.39
N SER A 351 -8.64 -3.04 3.10
CA SER A 351 -9.66 -3.44 2.12
C SER A 351 -9.62 -4.92 1.78
N ILE A 352 -8.53 -5.61 2.09
CA ILE A 352 -8.46 -7.07 1.84
C ILE A 352 -9.00 -7.88 3.01
N ILE A 353 -9.33 -7.24 4.13
CA ILE A 353 -9.86 -7.92 5.31
C ILE A 353 -11.34 -8.24 5.06
N PRO A 354 -11.77 -9.52 5.19
CA PRO A 354 -13.19 -9.80 5.08
C PRO A 354 -13.94 -9.34 6.32
N PHE A 355 -15.09 -8.73 6.13
CA PHE A 355 -15.94 -8.22 7.21
C PHE A 355 -15.15 -7.40 8.25
N PRO A 356 -14.40 -6.38 7.83
CA PRO A 356 -13.60 -5.64 8.82
C PRO A 356 -14.45 -4.89 9.85
N ASP A 357 -15.71 -4.59 9.53
CA ASP A 357 -16.62 -3.92 10.45
C ASP A 357 -17.12 -4.84 11.58
N HIS A 358 -16.86 -6.15 11.49
CA HIS A 358 -17.20 -7.09 12.54
C HIS A 358 -16.03 -7.35 13.50
N ASN A 359 -14.87 -6.74 13.30
CA ASN A 359 -13.72 -6.89 14.18
C ASN A 359 -13.61 -5.69 15.11
N GLN A 360 -13.82 -5.93 16.39
CA GLN A 360 -13.84 -4.84 17.37
C GLN A 360 -12.44 -4.36 17.75
N VAL A 361 -11.44 -5.20 17.65
CA VAL A 361 -10.07 -4.83 18.00
C VAL A 361 -9.55 -3.69 17.12
N CYS A 362 -9.89 -3.71 15.85
CA CYS A 362 -9.48 -2.64 14.92
C CYS A 362 -10.02 -1.28 15.36
N LEU A 363 -11.26 -1.25 15.88
CA LEU A 363 -11.86 -0.01 16.35
C LEU A 363 -11.30 0.43 17.69
N SER A 364 -11.01 -0.52 18.58
CA SER A 364 -10.51 -0.18 19.90
C SER A 364 -9.06 0.30 19.86
N MET A 365 -8.28 -0.10 18.85
CA MET A 365 -6.92 0.44 18.66
C MET A 365 -6.95 1.93 18.36
N LEU A 366 -7.99 2.39 17.67
CA LEU A 366 -8.16 3.81 17.40
C LEU A 366 -8.49 4.60 18.65
N LYS A 367 -9.11 3.96 19.64
CA LYS A 367 -9.51 4.60 20.88
C LYS A 367 -8.42 4.53 21.95
N ARG A 368 -7.55 3.53 21.91
CA ARG A 368 -6.54 3.28 22.95
C ARG A 368 -5.14 3.69 22.52
N ARG A 369 -5.02 4.86 22.04
CA ARG A 369 -3.74 5.33 21.49
C ARG A 369 -2.61 5.46 22.53
N ASP A 370 -2.97 5.51 23.80
CA ASP A 370 -1.96 5.74 24.84
C ASP A 370 -1.32 4.44 25.38
N ASN A 371 -1.91 3.28 25.02
CA ASN A 371 -1.39 1.99 25.51
C ASN A 371 -0.97 1.10 24.36
N UNK A 372 0.06 1.24 23.94
CA UNK A 372 0.55 0.58 22.82
C UNK A 372 0.95 -0.82 22.93
N UNK A 373 0.61 -1.30 23.43
CA UNK A 373 0.99 -2.58 23.62
C UNK A 373 0.10 -3.55 22.98
N UNK A 374 -0.50 -3.28 22.66
CA UNK A 374 -1.32 -4.26 22.32
C UNK A 374 -0.91 -4.85 21.09
N UNK A 375 -0.69 -5.50 21.21
CA UNK A 375 -0.49 -6.22 20.30
C UNK A 375 -1.23 -6.28 19.09
N UNK A 376 -1.65 -5.95 18.96
CA UNK A 376 -2.30 -6.45 18.00
C UNK A 376 -2.04 -5.98 16.75
N UNK A 377 -1.69 -6.36 16.38
CA UNK A 377 -1.52 -6.15 15.35
C UNK A 377 -2.18 -5.81 14.31
N UNK A 378 -2.28 -4.94 14.66
CA UNK A 378 -2.74 -4.44 13.65
C UNK A 378 -2.45 -4.93 12.44
N UNK A 379 -2.81 -4.51 12.13
CA UNK A 379 -2.70 -4.51 11.01
C UNK A 379 -1.87 -5.23 10.27
N UNK A 380 -1.38 -5.20 10.66
CA UNK A 380 -0.73 -5.52 9.92
C UNK A 380 -0.67 -6.51 9.37
N UNK A 381 -1.64 -6.56 9.33
CA UNK A 381 -1.42 -7.33 8.86
C UNK A 381 -0.91 -8.10 8.21
N UNK A 382 -0.90 -7.51 7.70
CA UNK A 382 -0.58 -8.30 7.07
C UNK A 382 0.24 -9.08 6.79
N UNK A 383 0.67 -8.73 7.44
CA UNK A 383 1.39 -9.24 7.02
C UNK A 383 1.93 -10.34 7.07
N UNK A 384 1.49 -10.56 7.65
CA UNK A 384 2.03 -11.29 7.65
C UNK A 384 2.23 -12.27 7.15
N UNK A 385 2.35 -12.00 6.63
CA UNK A 385 2.47 -12.81 6.16
C UNK A 385 2.96 -13.87 6.00
N UNK A 386 2.37 -14.22 6.54
CA UNK A 386 2.77 -15.16 6.46
C UNK A 386 3.70 -15.67 5.59
N UNK A 387 4.02 -16.04 5.88
CA UNK A 387 4.83 -16.57 5.34
C UNK A 387 5.14 -16.46 3.99
N UNK A 388 4.98 -16.56 3.80
CA UNK A 388 5.41 -16.63 2.70
C UNK A 388 5.08 -15.61 1.83
N UNK A 389 5.29 -15.04 2.25
CA UNK A 389 4.95 -14.11 1.57
C UNK A 389 5.14 -14.07 0.22
N UNK A 390 4.44 -14.13 -0.12
CA UNK A 390 4.42 -14.11 -1.32
C UNK A 390 4.72 -13.07 -2.14
N UNK A 391 5.31 -12.92 -2.30
CA UNK A 391 5.47 -11.98 -3.06
C UNK A 391 5.53 -11.96 -4.30
N UNK A 392 4.92 -11.62 -4.52
CA UNK A 392 5.19 -11.43 -5.51
C UNK A 392 5.73 -10.95 -6.53
N UNK A 393 5.95 -10.35 -6.31
CA UNK A 393 6.30 -9.58 -7.23
C UNK A 393 6.98 -10.10 -8.31
N UNK A 394 7.16 -10.66 -8.05
CA UNK A 394 7.72 -10.88 -9.03
C UNK A 394 7.42 -11.40 -10.18
N UNK A 395 6.48 -11.51 -9.88
CA UNK A 395 6.21 -12.07 -10.95
C UNK A 395 6.17 -11.33 -12.08
N UNK A 396 5.94 -10.54 -11.73
CA UNK A 396 5.78 -9.96 -12.68
C UNK A 396 6.63 -9.80 -13.71
N UNK A 397 7.16 -10.10 -13.49
CA UNK A 397 7.71 -9.87 -14.40
C UNK A 397 7.72 -10.27 -15.73
N UNK A 398 6.92 -10.77 -15.59
CA UNK A 398 6.83 -11.28 -16.79
C UNK A 398 6.81 -10.30 -17.88
N UNK A 399 6.22 -9.81 -17.77
CA UNK A 399 5.91 -9.16 -18.89
C UNK A 399 6.98 -8.20 -19.31
N UNK A 400 7.25 -7.94 -18.83
CA UNK A 400 7.83 -6.84 -19.24
C UNK A 400 8.88 -7.00 -20.19
N UNK A 401 8.36 -7.32 -20.68
CA UNK A 401 9.06 -7.32 -21.65
C UNK A 401 10.30 -7.03 -22.18
N UNK A 402 10.21 -7.21 -22.95
CA UNK A 402 11.25 -7.22 -23.76
C UNK A 402 12.05 -5.94 -23.97
N UNK A 403 11.44 -5.14 -23.92
CA UNK A 403 12.04 -3.94 -24.30
C UNK A 403 13.15 -3.49 -23.42
N UNK A 404 13.00 -3.63 -22.66
CA UNK A 404 14.07 -3.14 -21.87
C UNK A 404 15.00 -4.23 -21.47
N UNK A 405 15.08 -4.89 -22.19
CA UNK A 405 15.86 -6.00 -22.03
C UNK A 405 17.24 -5.84 -21.45
N UNK A 406 17.70 -5.05 -21.80
CA UNK A 406 19.04 -4.79 -21.32
C UNK A 406 19.07 -4.18 -19.95
N UNK A 407 18.38 -3.38 -19.83
CA UNK A 407 18.35 -2.68 -18.57
C UNK A 407 17.48 -3.39 -17.54
N UNK A 408 16.68 -3.83 -18.01
CA UNK A 408 15.77 -4.54 -17.15
C UNK A 408 16.30 -5.86 -16.68
N UNK A 409 16.84 -6.31 -17.44
CA UNK A 409 17.45 -7.54 -17.09
C UNK A 409 18.47 -7.39 -15.96
N UNK A 410 18.93 -6.45 -15.98
CA UNK A 410 19.88 -6.17 -14.95
C UNK A 410 19.23 -5.82 -13.64
N UNK A 411 18.39 -5.23 -13.75
CA UNK A 411 17.70 -4.77 -12.58
C UNK A 411 16.52 -5.68 -12.17
N UNK A 412 15.94 -6.07 -12.97
CA UNK A 412 14.75 -6.84 -12.71
C UNK A 412 14.97 -8.30 -12.39
N UNK A 413 15.65 -8.71 -12.91
CA UNK A 413 15.98 -10.08 -12.69
C UNK A 413 16.82 -10.36 -11.47
N UNK A 414 17.35 -9.59 -11.10
CA UNK A 414 18.19 -9.82 -9.98
C UNK A 414 17.80 -8.89 -8.85
N UNK A 415 16.64 -8.79 -8.63
CA UNK A 415 16.20 -8.06 -7.50
C UNK A 415 16.93 -8.60 -6.32
N THR A 416 17.04 -7.71 -5.22
CA THR A 416 17.80 -8.11 -4.06
C THR A 416 17.17 -9.31 -3.36
N MET A 417 15.88 -9.28 -3.12
CA MET A 417 15.14 -10.41 -2.53
C MET A 417 13.81 -10.58 -3.22
N ALA A 418 13.38 -11.83 -3.32
CA ALA A 418 12.04 -12.11 -3.85
C ALA A 418 11.50 -13.36 -3.17
N ASN A 419 10.21 -13.36 -2.90
CA ASN A 419 9.49 -14.51 -2.33
C ASN A 419 8.34 -14.85 -3.25
N ILE A 420 8.23 -16.11 -3.65
CA ILE A 420 7.17 -16.57 -4.55
C ILE A 420 6.51 -17.79 -3.93
N LEU A 421 5.21 -17.69 -3.68
CA LEU A 421 4.43 -18.81 -3.17
C LEU A 421 4.23 -19.82 -4.29
N TYR A 422 4.39 -21.12 -3.98
CA TYR A 422 4.28 -22.17 -5.00
C TYR A 422 2.87 -22.23 -5.61
N TYR A 423 1.83 -22.21 -4.76
CA TYR A 423 0.44 -22.39 -5.19
C TYR A 423 -0.43 -21.28 -4.61
N PRO A 424 -0.28 -20.05 -5.10
CA PRO A 424 -1.11 -18.98 -4.55
C PRO A 424 -2.56 -19.18 -4.94
N GLN A 425 -3.47 -18.87 -4.02
CA GLN A 425 -4.92 -19.04 -4.24
C GLN A 425 -5.63 -17.73 -3.92
N LYS A 426 -6.61 -17.38 -4.75
CA LYS A 426 -7.46 -16.25 -4.41
C LYS A 426 -8.35 -16.65 -3.22
N PRO A 427 -8.65 -15.70 -2.33
CA PRO A 427 -9.45 -16.07 -1.16
C PRO A 427 -10.88 -16.42 -1.55
N LEU A 428 -11.50 -17.30 -0.76
CA LEU A 428 -12.89 -17.68 -0.95
C LEU A 428 -13.85 -16.58 -0.49
N ALA A 429 -13.48 -15.84 0.57
CA ALA A 429 -14.24 -14.68 1.02
C ALA A 429 -13.51 -13.43 0.56
N THR A 430 -14.14 -12.66 -0.32
CA THR A 430 -13.54 -11.50 -0.95
C THR A 430 -14.33 -10.24 -0.65
N THR A 431 -13.67 -9.10 -0.76
CA THR A 431 -14.36 -7.81 -0.78
C THR A 431 -14.42 -7.31 -2.21
N ARG A 432 -15.39 -6.45 -2.50
CA ARG A 432 -15.55 -5.94 -3.86
C ARG A 432 -14.36 -5.08 -4.30
N SER A 433 -13.69 -4.41 -3.36
CA SER A 433 -12.52 -3.61 -3.66
C SER A 433 -11.31 -4.45 -4.09
N MET A 434 -11.26 -5.73 -3.73
CA MET A 434 -10.16 -6.62 -4.14
C MET A 434 -10.02 -6.74 -5.64
N GLU A 435 -11.12 -6.60 -6.37
CA GLU A 435 -11.09 -6.65 -7.83
C GLU A 435 -10.16 -5.58 -8.40
N PHE A 436 -10.13 -4.40 -7.78
CA PHE A 436 -9.36 -3.27 -8.27
C PHE A 436 -7.95 -3.22 -7.69
N LEU A 437 -7.70 -4.00 -6.64
CA LEU A 437 -6.37 -4.11 -6.02
C LEU A 437 -5.55 -5.25 -6.60
N LYS A 438 -6.09 -5.97 -7.59
CA LYS A 438 -5.45 -7.12 -8.23
C LYS A 438 -5.09 -8.22 -7.24
N PHE A 439 -5.88 -8.34 -6.16
CA PHE A 439 -5.60 -9.36 -5.14
C PHE A 439 -5.96 -10.76 -5.63
N ARG A 440 -6.94 -10.88 -6.52
CA ARG A 440 -7.27 -12.17 -7.12
C ARG A 440 -6.17 -12.66 -8.05
N GLU A 441 -5.55 -11.76 -8.81
CA GLU A 441 -4.50 -12.10 -9.76
C GLU A 441 -3.16 -12.30 -9.06
N LEU A 442 -2.91 -11.58 -7.96
CA LEU A 442 -1.66 -11.63 -7.21
C LEU A 442 -1.96 -11.87 -5.73
N PRO A 443 -2.56 -13.04 -5.40
CA PRO A 443 -2.90 -13.31 -4.00
C PRO A 443 -1.64 -13.60 -3.18
N ALA A 444 -1.76 -13.40 -1.87
CA ALA A 444 -0.63 -13.51 -0.95
C ALA A 444 -0.77 -14.69 0.01
N GLY A 445 -1.58 -15.69 -0.32
CA GLY A 445 -1.78 -16.81 0.59
C GLY A 445 -2.52 -17.97 -0.03
N GLN A 446 -3.00 -18.84 0.81
CA GLN A 446 -3.74 -20.03 0.41
C GLN A 446 -4.94 -20.23 1.32
N ASN A 447 -5.97 -20.93 0.80
CA ASN A 447 -7.15 -21.27 1.56
C ASN A 447 -6.88 -22.59 2.30
N ALA A 448 -6.75 -22.53 3.61
CA ALA A 448 -6.49 -23.70 4.43
C ALA A 448 -7.78 -24.15 5.10
N ILE A 449 -7.92 -25.44 5.31
CA ILE A 449 -9.00 -25.98 6.13
C ILE A 449 -8.57 -25.82 7.59
N VAL A 450 -9.28 -24.98 8.32
CA VAL A 450 -8.92 -24.57 9.67
C VAL A 450 -9.92 -25.12 10.67
N ALA A 451 -9.42 -25.84 11.67
CA ALA A 451 -10.22 -26.27 12.82
C ALA A 451 -9.89 -25.41 14.01
N ILE A 452 -10.91 -24.92 14.68
CA ILE A 452 -10.73 -24.13 15.90
C ILE A 452 -11.00 -25.07 17.07
N ALA A 453 -9.92 -25.58 17.66
CA ALA A 453 -10.02 -26.63 18.66
C ALA A 453 -8.77 -26.71 19.52
N CYS A 454 -8.94 -27.19 20.76
CA CYS A 454 -7.83 -27.68 21.56
C CYS A 454 -7.65 -29.15 21.20
N TYR A 455 -6.46 -29.54 20.74
CA TYR A 455 -6.26 -30.93 20.33
C TYR A 455 -5.26 -31.63 21.23
N SER A 456 -3.97 -31.24 21.14
CA SER A 456 -2.93 -31.89 21.94
C SER A 456 -2.19 -30.91 22.86
N GLY A 457 -2.57 -29.65 22.84
CA GLY A 457 -1.93 -28.66 23.67
C GLY A 457 -0.74 -27.96 23.03
N TYR A 458 -0.40 -28.28 21.79
CA TYR A 458 0.71 -27.65 21.10
C TYR A 458 0.29 -26.39 20.32
N ASN A 459 -0.97 -25.97 20.48
CA ASN A 459 -1.45 -24.72 19.88
C ASN A 459 -1.81 -23.68 20.94
N GLN A 460 -1.19 -23.72 22.12
CA GLN A 460 -1.44 -22.73 23.17
C GLN A 460 -0.72 -21.42 22.85
N GLU A 461 -1.30 -20.31 23.31
CA GLU A 461 -0.71 -18.96 23.26
C GLU A 461 -0.13 -18.59 21.88
N ASP A 462 -1.02 -18.46 20.92
CA ASP A 462 -0.63 -18.03 19.56
C ASP A 462 0.29 -19.02 18.86
N SER A 463 0.08 -20.30 19.09
CA SER A 463 0.70 -21.33 18.28
C SER A 463 -0.37 -22.11 17.53
N VAL A 464 0.04 -22.80 16.49
CA VAL A 464 -0.86 -23.59 15.65
C VAL A 464 -0.29 -25.00 15.48
N ILE A 465 -1.19 -25.94 15.24
CA ILE A 465 -0.82 -27.30 14.83
C ILE A 465 -1.07 -27.38 13.33
N MET A 466 -0.06 -27.80 12.59
CA MET A 466 -0.15 -27.85 11.14
C MET A 466 -0.06 -29.31 10.66
N ASN A 467 -0.78 -29.59 9.57
CA ASN A 467 -0.82 -30.93 8.97
C ASN A 467 0.46 -31.16 8.16
N GLN A 468 1.32 -32.07 8.60
CA GLN A 468 2.58 -32.34 7.91
C GLN A 468 2.34 -32.90 6.51
N SER A 469 1.28 -33.70 6.32
CA SER A 469 0.97 -34.23 5.00
C SER A 469 0.58 -33.11 4.02
N SER A 470 -0.13 -32.12 4.51
CA SER A 470 -0.44 -30.95 3.67
C SER A 470 0.82 -30.18 3.30
N ILE A 471 1.75 -30.04 4.25
CA ILE A 471 3.04 -29.39 3.98
C ILE A 471 3.81 -30.19 2.92
N ASP A 472 3.80 -31.52 3.04
CA ASP A 472 4.48 -32.38 2.07
C ASP A 472 3.88 -32.27 0.67
N ARG A 473 2.56 -31.99 0.58
CA ARG A 473 1.89 -31.79 -0.71
C ARG A 473 2.09 -30.39 -1.26
N GLY A 474 2.71 -29.50 -0.51
CA GLY A 474 3.05 -28.16 -1.00
C GLY A 474 2.34 -27.00 -0.34
N LEU A 475 1.59 -27.24 0.75
CA LEU A 475 0.87 -26.15 1.43
C LEU A 475 1.87 -25.11 1.95
N PHE A 476 1.66 -23.85 1.57
CA PHE A 476 2.47 -22.69 1.99
C PHE A 476 3.95 -22.83 1.65
N ARG A 477 4.30 -23.70 0.74
CA ARG A 477 5.68 -23.81 0.24
C ARG A 477 6.01 -22.60 -0.62
N SER A 478 7.22 -22.06 -0.49
CA SER A 478 7.61 -20.87 -1.23
C SER A 478 9.04 -20.96 -1.73
N LEU A 479 9.33 -20.20 -2.79
CA LEU A 479 10.67 -19.98 -3.29
C LEU A 479 11.21 -18.67 -2.73
N PHE A 480 12.47 -18.66 -2.37
CA PHE A 480 13.16 -17.46 -1.94
C PHE A 480 14.36 -17.22 -2.86
N TYR A 481 14.44 -16.02 -3.39
CA TYR A 481 15.56 -15.60 -4.22
C TYR A 481 16.30 -14.47 -3.54
N ARG A 482 17.63 -14.53 -3.63
CA ARG A 482 18.45 -13.40 -3.19
C ARG A 482 19.54 -13.19 -4.23
N ALA A 483 19.79 -11.94 -4.58
CA ALA A 483 20.84 -11.57 -5.51
C ALA A 483 22.01 -10.93 -4.76
N TYR A 484 23.20 -11.34 -5.15
CA TYR A 484 24.43 -10.77 -4.65
C TYR A 484 25.06 -9.98 -5.79
N VAL A 485 25.43 -8.73 -5.54
CA VAL A 485 25.94 -7.82 -6.57
C VAL A 485 27.35 -7.43 -6.19
N GLU A 486 28.24 -7.48 -7.16
CA GLU A 486 29.62 -7.07 -6.95
C GLU A 486 30.17 -6.48 -8.24
N GLN A 487 31.12 -5.58 -8.12
CA GLN A 487 31.80 -5.01 -9.29
C GLN A 487 33.28 -4.82 -8.98
N GLU A 488 34.06 -4.83 -10.02
CA GLU A 488 35.48 -4.50 -9.94
C GLU A 488 35.59 -2.99 -9.72
N LYS A 489 36.37 -2.58 -8.70
CA LYS A 489 36.56 -1.17 -8.40
C LYS A 489 37.99 -0.77 -8.69
N ARG A 490 38.19 0.49 -9.00
CA ARG A 490 39.54 1.02 -9.16
C ARG A 490 40.16 1.24 -7.79
N VAL A 491 41.42 0.78 -7.66
CA VAL A 491 42.19 0.97 -6.44
C VAL A 491 43.32 1.93 -6.81
N GLY A 492 43.19 3.20 -6.39
CA GLY A 492 44.14 4.22 -6.83
C GLY A 492 43.92 4.59 -8.28
N MET A 493 44.97 5.03 -8.95
CA MET A 493 44.88 5.56 -10.29
C MET A 493 45.13 4.52 -11.38
N SER A 494 45.85 3.42 -11.09
CA SER A 494 46.25 2.47 -12.11
C SER A 494 45.87 1.03 -11.81
N LEU A 495 45.41 0.73 -10.59
CA LEU A 495 45.11 -0.65 -10.20
C LEU A 495 43.60 -0.87 -10.17
N VAL A 496 43.19 -2.08 -10.56
CA VAL A 496 41.77 -2.44 -10.61
C VAL A 496 41.60 -3.80 -9.94
N GLU A 497 40.56 -3.97 -9.14
CA GLU A 497 40.17 -5.27 -8.59
C GLU A 497 39.82 -6.23 -9.75
N GLN A 498 40.00 -7.52 -9.48
CA GLN A 498 39.76 -8.54 -10.51
C GLN A 498 38.88 -9.66 -9.96
N PHE A 499 37.92 -10.11 -10.76
CA PHE A 499 37.19 -11.34 -10.48
C PHE A 499 38.07 -12.53 -10.86
N GLU A 500 38.42 -13.32 -9.86
CA GLU A 500 39.19 -14.55 -10.05
C GLU A 500 39.01 -15.42 -8.81
N LYS A 501 39.39 -16.68 -8.95
CA LYS A 501 39.40 -17.61 -7.81
C LYS A 501 40.69 -17.32 -7.01
N PRO A 502 40.56 -16.78 -5.77
CA PRO A 502 41.75 -16.47 -4.99
C PRO A 502 42.55 -17.70 -4.64
N MET A 503 43.88 -17.58 -4.66
CA MET A 503 44.83 -18.65 -4.31
C MET A 503 45.60 -18.27 -3.06
N ARG A 504 45.80 -19.25 -2.18
CA ARG A 504 46.53 -19.02 -0.93
C ARG A 504 47.96 -18.54 -1.13
N SER A 505 48.53 -18.92 -2.26
CA SER A 505 49.93 -18.60 -2.49
C SER A 505 50.18 -17.13 -2.73
N ASP A 506 49.19 -16.37 -3.27
CA ASP A 506 49.40 -14.99 -3.62
C ASP A 506 48.35 -14.01 -3.03
N THR A 507 47.38 -14.50 -2.24
CA THR A 507 46.30 -13.68 -1.71
C THR A 507 46.29 -13.72 -0.20
N LEU A 508 46.24 -12.52 0.43
CA LEU A 508 46.15 -12.35 1.88
C LEU A 508 44.70 -12.30 2.34
N ARG A 509 44.49 -12.67 3.58
CA ARG A 509 43.21 -12.49 4.29
C ARG A 509 42.05 -13.25 3.63
N LEU A 510 42.30 -14.49 3.24
CA LEU A 510 41.23 -15.35 2.75
C LEU A 510 40.19 -15.58 3.83
N LYS A 511 38.93 -15.62 3.44
CA LYS A 511 37.83 -15.86 4.35
C LYS A 511 37.75 -17.35 4.72
N HIS A 512 36.98 -17.64 5.77
CA HIS A 512 36.88 -19.01 6.32
C HIS A 512 36.07 -19.95 5.45
N GLY A 513 35.23 -19.45 4.56
CA GLY A 513 34.41 -20.27 3.70
C GLY A 513 35.20 -20.99 2.62
N THR A 514 34.55 -21.92 1.95
CA THR A 514 35.20 -22.69 0.90
C THR A 514 35.23 -21.88 -0.41
N TYR A 515 36.35 -21.93 -1.10
CA TYR A 515 36.53 -21.31 -2.41
C TYR A 515 36.43 -22.35 -3.55
N GLU A 516 36.22 -23.62 -3.20
CA GLU A 516 36.28 -24.71 -4.19
C GLU A 516 35.14 -24.66 -5.19
N LYS A 517 34.01 -24.05 -4.83
CA LYS A 517 32.85 -24.00 -5.70
C LYS A 517 32.97 -22.97 -6.80
N LEU A 518 33.95 -22.09 -6.73
CA LEU A 518 34.19 -21.07 -7.75
C LEU A 518 34.84 -21.69 -8.99
N ASP A 519 34.42 -21.21 -10.16
CA ASP A 519 35.11 -21.52 -11.42
C ASP A 519 36.30 -20.58 -11.60
N ASP A 520 37.06 -20.80 -12.65
CA ASP A 520 38.27 -20.03 -12.92
C ASP A 520 37.99 -18.54 -13.12
N ASP A 521 36.75 -18.18 -13.54
CA ASP A 521 36.38 -16.79 -13.73
C ASP A 521 36.00 -16.11 -12.40
N GLY A 522 36.08 -16.84 -11.30
CA GLY A 522 35.76 -16.30 -9.98
C GLY A 522 34.31 -16.37 -9.60
N MET A 523 33.46 -16.94 -10.44
CA MET A 523 32.03 -17.02 -10.16
C MET A 523 31.58 -18.46 -10.02
N VAL A 524 30.63 -18.66 -9.10
CA VAL A 524 30.00 -19.98 -8.92
C VAL A 524 29.06 -20.22 -10.12
N ALA A 525 29.05 -21.47 -10.62
CA ALA A 525 28.24 -21.82 -11.79
C ALA A 525 26.78 -22.01 -11.42
N PRO A 526 25.84 -21.73 -12.33
CA PRO A 526 24.44 -22.04 -12.07
C PRO A 526 24.26 -23.54 -11.80
N GLY A 527 23.36 -23.85 -10.87
CA GLY A 527 23.06 -25.22 -10.48
C GLY A 527 23.90 -25.75 -9.35
N VAL A 528 24.93 -25.02 -8.91
CA VAL A 528 25.79 -25.45 -7.80
C VAL A 528 25.08 -25.18 -6.47
N ARG A 529 25.07 -26.15 -5.56
CA ARG A 529 24.52 -25.96 -4.25
C ARG A 529 25.51 -25.25 -3.35
N VAL A 530 25.05 -24.19 -2.69
CA VAL A 530 25.89 -23.37 -1.81
C VAL A 530 25.23 -23.28 -0.43
N SER A 531 26.04 -23.11 0.60
CA SER A 531 25.57 -23.00 1.96
C SER A 531 26.28 -21.85 2.66
N GLY A 532 25.91 -21.61 3.92
CA GLY A 532 26.39 -20.44 4.65
C GLY A 532 27.90 -20.28 4.61
N GLU A 533 28.33 -19.08 4.30
CA GLU A 533 29.72 -18.63 4.25
C GLU A 533 30.53 -19.20 3.06
N ASP A 534 29.93 -20.02 2.20
CA ASP A 534 30.61 -20.40 0.95
C ASP A 534 30.86 -19.16 0.10
N ILE A 535 32.02 -19.11 -0.55
CA ILE A 535 32.36 -17.98 -1.39
C ILE A 535 31.68 -18.18 -2.75
N ILE A 536 30.86 -17.22 -3.14
CA ILE A 536 30.09 -17.28 -4.39
C ILE A 536 30.63 -16.34 -5.46
N ILE A 537 31.29 -15.25 -5.08
CA ILE A 537 31.95 -14.35 -6.00
C ILE A 537 33.39 -14.17 -5.51
N GLY A 538 34.34 -14.67 -6.29
CA GLY A 538 35.74 -14.51 -5.95
C GLY A 538 36.28 -13.23 -6.56
N LYS A 539 36.89 -12.39 -5.73
CA LYS A 539 37.45 -11.12 -6.18
C LYS A 539 38.70 -10.84 -5.36
N THR A 540 39.72 -10.35 -6.05
CA THR A 540 40.98 -9.95 -5.39
C THR A 540 41.25 -8.49 -5.66
N ALA A 541 41.77 -7.81 -4.64
CA ALA A 541 42.17 -6.40 -4.72
C ALA A 541 43.71 -6.36 -4.72
N PRO A 542 44.35 -5.70 -5.70
CA PRO A 542 45.79 -5.60 -5.67
C PRO A 542 46.27 -4.76 -4.51
N ILE A 543 47.40 -5.15 -3.92
CA ILE A 543 48.03 -4.41 -2.84
C ILE A 543 49.04 -3.45 -3.49
N ALA A 544 48.92 -2.16 -3.16
CA ALA A 544 49.85 -1.16 -3.67
C ALA A 544 51.27 -1.49 -3.20
N PRO A 545 52.29 -1.32 -4.03
CA PRO A 545 53.65 -1.66 -3.62
C PRO A 545 54.14 -0.89 -2.37
N ASP A 546 53.63 0.30 -2.16
CA ASP A 546 54.00 1.15 -1.04
C ASP A 546 53.19 0.94 0.23
N ALA A 547 52.19 0.10 0.17
CA ALA A 547 51.31 -0.15 1.33
C ALA A 547 52.04 -1.10 2.28
N GLU A 548 52.33 -0.60 3.48
CA GLU A 548 52.87 -1.43 4.56
C GLU A 548 51.73 -2.22 5.19
N GLU A 549 51.41 -3.35 4.65
CA GLU A 549 50.49 -4.27 5.30
C GLU A 549 51.30 -5.10 6.29
N LEU A 550 50.94 -4.90 7.51
CA LEU A 550 51.63 -5.32 8.73
C LEU A 550 51.94 -6.80 8.78
N GLY A 551 53.22 -7.15 8.85
CA GLY A 551 53.74 -8.35 9.48
C GLY A 551 53.43 -9.68 8.88
N GLN A 552 52.39 -9.85 8.07
CA GLN A 552 52.02 -11.13 7.47
C GLN A 552 52.26 -11.19 5.97
N ARG A 553 52.69 -10.09 5.39
CA ARG A 553 52.90 -10.02 3.95
C ARG A 553 54.25 -10.61 3.60
N THR A 554 54.27 -11.60 2.72
CA THR A 554 55.51 -12.07 2.10
C THR A 554 55.64 -11.43 0.73
N LYS A 555 56.81 -11.59 0.10
CA LYS A 555 57.06 -11.04 -1.25
C LYS A 555 56.14 -11.69 -2.31
N LEU A 556 55.57 -12.87 -2.01
CA LEU A 556 54.67 -13.58 -2.91
C LEU A 556 53.24 -13.09 -2.83
N HIS A 557 52.85 -12.41 -1.72
CA HIS A 557 51.49 -11.94 -1.54
C HIS A 557 51.31 -10.58 -2.22
N THR A 558 50.73 -10.58 -3.39
CA THR A 558 50.50 -9.37 -4.17
C THR A 558 49.06 -8.92 -4.17
N LYS A 559 48.15 -9.67 -3.57
CA LYS A 559 46.71 -9.41 -3.60
C LYS A 559 46.10 -9.60 -2.25
N ARG A 560 44.95 -8.97 -2.08
CA ARG A 560 44.11 -9.08 -0.86
C ARG A 560 42.75 -9.63 -1.28
N ASP A 561 42.15 -10.48 -0.43
CA ASP A 561 40.85 -11.07 -0.73
C ASP A 561 39.75 -10.01 -0.60
N ALA A 562 38.89 -9.89 -1.59
CA ALA A 562 37.72 -9.04 -1.59
C ALA A 562 36.48 -9.82 -2.01
N SER A 563 36.49 -11.13 -1.80
CA SER A 563 35.43 -12.03 -2.24
C SER A 563 34.15 -11.83 -1.42
N THR A 564 33.04 -12.23 -2.03
CA THR A 564 31.72 -12.15 -1.41
C THR A 564 31.29 -13.54 -0.95
N PRO A 565 31.09 -13.77 0.35
CA PRO A 565 30.54 -15.04 0.82
C PRO A 565 29.02 -15.01 0.83
N LEU A 566 28.42 -16.20 0.83
CA LEU A 566 26.98 -16.33 1.07
C LEU A 566 26.68 -15.95 2.51
N ARG A 567 25.51 -15.40 2.77
CA ARG A 567 25.11 -15.07 4.14
C ARG A 567 25.11 -16.32 4.99
N SER A 568 25.55 -16.18 6.26
CA SER A 568 25.81 -17.34 7.12
C SER A 568 24.58 -18.18 7.42
N THR A 569 23.39 -17.58 7.40
CA THR A 569 22.16 -18.27 7.71
C THR A 569 21.42 -18.82 6.48
N GLU A 570 21.94 -18.58 5.27
CA GLU A 570 21.27 -18.96 4.03
C GLU A 570 21.96 -20.14 3.37
N ASN A 571 21.17 -20.88 2.62
CA ASN A 571 21.67 -21.93 1.75
C ASN A 571 20.75 -22.04 0.56
N GLY A 572 21.21 -22.69 -0.50
CA GLY A 572 20.40 -22.83 -1.68
C GLY A 572 21.20 -23.24 -2.89
N ILE A 573 20.62 -22.99 -4.06
CA ILE A 573 21.19 -23.35 -5.35
C ILE A 573 21.40 -22.06 -6.13
N VAL A 574 22.53 -21.94 -6.81
CA VAL A 574 22.78 -20.80 -7.68
C VAL A 574 21.83 -20.89 -8.87
N ASP A 575 20.99 -19.86 -9.03
CA ASP A 575 19.95 -19.86 -10.06
C ASP A 575 20.44 -19.23 -11.36
N LYS A 576 21.01 -18.00 -11.25
CA LYS A 576 21.53 -17.28 -12.42
C LYS A 576 22.77 -16.50 -12.04
N VAL A 577 23.67 -16.40 -13.01
CA VAL A 577 24.85 -15.56 -12.91
C VAL A 577 24.85 -14.60 -14.09
N LEU A 578 24.90 -13.31 -13.81
CA LEU A 578 24.94 -12.26 -14.83
C LEU A 578 26.27 -11.54 -14.74
N LEU A 579 27.04 -11.61 -15.80
CA LEU A 579 28.33 -10.92 -15.90
C LEU A 579 28.26 -9.92 -17.04
N THR A 580 28.56 -8.66 -16.74
CA THR A 580 28.53 -7.60 -17.73
C THR A 580 29.50 -6.50 -17.31
N THR A 581 29.49 -5.40 -18.01
CA THR A 581 30.31 -4.24 -17.69
C THR A 581 29.41 -3.06 -17.33
N ASN A 582 29.89 -2.22 -16.43
CA ASN A 582 29.15 -1.01 -16.04
C ASN A 582 29.47 0.14 -17.01
N ALA A 583 28.96 1.33 -16.73
CA ALA A 583 29.18 2.49 -17.61
C ALA A 583 30.65 2.90 -17.70
N GLU A 584 31.47 2.52 -16.72
CA GLU A 584 32.89 2.83 -16.70
C GLU A 584 33.73 1.75 -17.38
N GLY A 585 33.10 0.70 -17.88
CA GLY A 585 33.80 -0.41 -18.51
C GLY A 585 34.38 -1.46 -17.57
N LEU A 586 34.09 -1.35 -16.29
CA LEU A 586 34.53 -2.32 -15.28
C LEU A 586 33.55 -3.49 -15.20
N LYS A 587 34.07 -4.67 -14.92
CA LYS A 587 33.22 -5.86 -14.79
C LYS A 587 32.30 -5.77 -13.59
N PHE A 588 31.11 -6.27 -13.79
CA PHE A 588 30.02 -6.20 -12.78
C PHE A 588 29.26 -7.51 -12.89
N VAL A 589 28.99 -8.12 -11.71
CA VAL A 589 28.36 -9.44 -11.67
C VAL A 589 27.20 -9.42 -10.68
N LYS A 590 26.14 -10.13 -11.06
CA LYS A 590 25.04 -10.45 -10.16
C LYS A 590 24.89 -11.96 -10.10
N VAL A 591 24.85 -12.52 -8.89
CA VAL A 591 24.60 -13.93 -8.66
C VAL A 591 23.28 -14.04 -7.89
N ARG A 592 22.33 -14.75 -8.48
CA ARG A 592 21.04 -14.97 -7.83
C ARG A 592 21.00 -16.39 -7.28
N MET A 593 20.69 -16.49 -6.00
CA MET A 593 20.55 -17.76 -5.31
C MET A 593 19.07 -18.04 -5.07
N ARG A 594 18.71 -19.30 -5.21
CA ARG A 594 17.34 -19.78 -5.04
C ARG A 594 17.30 -20.80 -3.93
N THR A 595 16.28 -20.72 -3.05
CA THR A 595 16.05 -21.75 -2.06
C THR A 595 14.55 -21.97 -1.93
N THR A 596 14.17 -23.22 -1.64
CA THR A 596 12.78 -23.58 -1.36
C THR A 596 12.59 -23.54 0.15
N LYS A 597 11.60 -22.78 0.59
CA LYS A 597 11.26 -22.71 2.01
C LYS A 597 9.99 -23.51 2.25
N ILE A 598 10.14 -24.57 3.04
CA ILE A 598 9.04 -25.45 3.41
C ILE A 598 8.65 -25.11 4.85
N PRO A 599 7.36 -24.94 5.16
CA PRO A 599 6.97 -24.62 6.54
C PRO A 599 7.54 -25.60 7.54
N GLN A 600 8.05 -25.08 8.64
CA GLN A 600 8.64 -25.89 9.71
C GLN A 600 8.27 -25.29 11.05
N ILE A 601 8.53 -26.05 12.13
CA ILE A 601 8.21 -25.59 13.49
C ILE A 601 8.89 -24.26 13.75
N GLY A 602 8.10 -23.29 14.27
CA GLY A 602 8.57 -21.95 14.54
C GLY A 602 8.25 -20.93 13.46
N ASP A 603 7.84 -21.36 12.27
CA ASP A 603 7.41 -20.43 11.22
C ASP A 603 6.09 -19.78 11.61
N LYS A 604 5.97 -18.52 11.24
CA LYS A 604 4.82 -17.70 11.63
C LYS A 604 3.79 -17.65 10.50
N PHE A 605 2.54 -17.85 10.88
CA PHE A 605 1.41 -17.81 9.96
C PHE A 605 0.35 -16.87 10.52
N ALA A 606 -0.51 -16.34 9.65
CA ALA A 606 -1.53 -15.38 10.08
C ALA A 606 -2.74 -15.44 9.17
N SER A 607 -3.89 -15.14 9.77
CA SER A 607 -5.10 -14.86 9.00
C SER A 607 -5.15 -13.37 8.62
N ARG A 608 -6.17 -13.00 7.87
CA ARG A 608 -6.38 -11.60 7.49
C ARG A 608 -6.96 -10.76 8.63
N HIS A 609 -7.06 -11.32 9.83
CA HIS A 609 -7.64 -10.67 11.01
C HIS A 609 -6.62 -10.43 12.11
N GLY A 610 -5.32 -10.52 11.77
CA GLY A 610 -4.27 -10.33 12.75
C GLY A 610 -4.10 -11.47 13.73
N GLN A 611 -4.64 -12.65 13.42
CA GLN A 611 -4.52 -13.85 14.25
C GLN A 611 -3.24 -14.57 13.87
N LYS A 612 -2.11 -14.00 14.29
CA LYS A 612 -0.80 -14.58 13.98
C LYS A 612 -0.47 -15.72 14.94
N GLY A 613 0.29 -16.67 14.44
CA GLY A 613 0.71 -17.80 15.27
C GLY A 613 1.87 -18.55 14.66
N THR A 614 2.68 -19.15 15.53
CA THR A 614 3.82 -19.96 15.09
C THR A 614 3.42 -21.45 15.11
N ILE A 615 4.05 -22.24 14.25
CA ILE A 615 3.83 -23.69 14.25
C ILE A 615 4.44 -24.26 15.53
N GLY A 616 3.59 -24.84 16.38
CA GLY A 616 4.04 -25.51 17.59
C GLY A 616 4.44 -26.95 17.36
N ILE A 617 3.70 -27.65 16.52
CA ILE A 617 4.01 -29.02 16.13
C ILE A 617 3.34 -29.29 14.78
N THR A 618 3.85 -30.29 14.08
CA THR A 618 3.19 -30.78 12.86
C THR A 618 2.81 -32.25 13.09
N TYR A 619 1.61 -32.59 12.64
CA TYR A 619 1.12 -33.96 12.66
C TYR A 619 0.86 -34.43 11.24
N ARG A 620 1.19 -35.68 10.96
CA ARG A 620 0.80 -36.30 9.69
C ARG A 620 -0.71 -36.49 9.67
N GLN A 621 -1.25 -36.68 8.48
CA GLN A 621 -2.69 -36.70 8.27
C GLN A 621 -3.38 -37.76 9.15
N GLU A 622 -2.74 -38.91 9.35
CA GLU A 622 -3.32 -39.98 10.18
C GLU A 622 -3.44 -39.59 11.66
N ASP A 623 -2.66 -38.61 12.10
CA ASP A 623 -2.70 -38.15 13.50
C ASP A 623 -3.61 -36.93 13.69
N MET A 624 -4.11 -36.35 12.61
CA MET A 624 -5.00 -35.21 12.68
C MET A 624 -6.43 -35.67 12.97
N PRO A 625 -7.24 -34.85 13.64
CA PRO A 625 -8.65 -35.19 13.80
C PRO A 625 -9.34 -35.20 12.43
N PHE A 626 -10.34 -36.04 12.29
CA PHE A 626 -11.05 -36.17 11.02
C PHE A 626 -12.56 -36.13 11.24
N SER A 627 -13.26 -35.59 10.26
CA SER A 627 -14.72 -35.53 10.28
C SER A 627 -15.31 -36.85 9.80
N ALA A 628 -16.65 -36.95 9.88
CA ALA A 628 -17.36 -38.15 9.39
C ALA A 628 -17.15 -38.36 7.89
N GLU A 629 -16.84 -37.28 7.13
CA GLU A 629 -16.55 -37.40 5.71
C GLU A 629 -15.08 -37.69 5.41
N GLY A 630 -14.24 -37.77 6.44
CA GLY A 630 -12.81 -38.04 6.29
C GLY A 630 -11.97 -36.79 6.08
N ILE A 631 -12.55 -35.61 6.24
CA ILE A 631 -11.83 -34.36 6.06
C ILE A 631 -10.94 -34.09 7.27
N THR A 632 -9.67 -33.83 7.02
CA THR A 632 -8.70 -33.46 8.06
C THR A 632 -8.31 -31.99 7.89
N PRO A 633 -8.16 -31.23 8.99
CA PRO A 633 -7.76 -29.85 8.86
C PRO A 633 -6.30 -29.69 8.45
N ASP A 634 -5.99 -28.58 7.79
CA ASP A 634 -4.61 -28.20 7.51
C ASP A 634 -3.98 -27.48 8.69
N LEU A 635 -4.78 -26.74 9.45
CA LEU A 635 -4.34 -26.04 10.66
C LEU A 635 -5.34 -26.26 11.78
N ILE A 636 -4.82 -26.33 13.00
CA ILE A 636 -5.67 -26.31 14.20
C ILE A 636 -5.21 -25.12 15.04
N ILE A 637 -6.12 -24.17 15.23
CA ILE A 637 -5.84 -22.98 16.03
C ILE A 637 -6.57 -23.05 17.35
N ASN A 638 -6.01 -22.36 18.34
CA ASN A 638 -6.54 -22.38 19.70
C ASN A 638 -7.81 -21.53 19.76
N PRO A 639 -8.91 -22.05 20.29
CA PRO A 639 -10.12 -21.23 20.44
C PRO A 639 -9.94 -20.07 21.41
N HIS A 640 -8.98 -20.13 22.31
CA HIS A 640 -8.73 -19.03 23.25
C HIS A 640 -8.14 -17.79 22.57
N ALA A 641 -7.75 -17.89 21.29
CA ALA A 641 -7.29 -16.74 20.54
C ALA A 641 -8.42 -15.82 20.11
N ILE A 642 -9.67 -16.26 20.20
CA ILE A 642 -10.81 -15.51 19.65
C ILE A 642 -11.43 -14.55 20.67
N PRO A 643 -11.79 -14.98 21.93
CA PRO A 643 -12.60 -14.11 22.79
C PRO A 643 -11.91 -12.79 23.18
N SER A 644 -10.63 -12.82 23.53
CA SER A 644 -9.94 -11.64 24.00
C SER A 644 -9.67 -10.64 22.88
N ARG A 645 -9.56 -11.12 21.65
CA ARG A 645 -9.24 -10.28 20.49
C ARG A 645 -10.47 -9.82 19.72
N MET A 646 -11.60 -10.44 20.00
CA MET A 646 -12.89 -10.04 19.43
C MET A 646 -12.85 -10.00 17.89
N THR A 647 -12.14 -10.96 17.29
CA THR A 647 -12.05 -11.05 15.82
C THR A 647 -13.21 -11.91 15.32
N ILE A 648 -14.41 -11.42 15.47
CA ILE A 648 -15.64 -12.12 15.06
C ILE A 648 -15.66 -12.36 13.56
N ALA A 649 -15.11 -11.42 12.81
CA ALA A 649 -15.05 -11.55 11.34
C ALA A 649 -14.27 -12.79 10.90
N HIS A 650 -13.30 -13.23 11.70
CA HIS A 650 -12.55 -14.47 11.41
C HIS A 650 -13.49 -15.65 11.35
N LEU A 651 -14.40 -15.75 12.33
CA LEU A 651 -15.38 -16.83 12.37
C LEU A 651 -16.37 -16.75 11.22
N ILE A 652 -16.84 -15.56 10.91
CA ILE A 652 -17.77 -15.35 9.79
C ILE A 652 -17.09 -15.66 8.46
N GLU A 653 -15.83 -15.30 8.33
CA GLU A 653 -15.05 -15.65 7.13
C GLU A 653 -14.96 -17.16 6.97
N CYS A 654 -14.68 -17.89 8.04
CA CYS A 654 -14.59 -19.36 7.99
C CYS A 654 -15.91 -19.97 7.53
N GLN A 655 -17.02 -19.49 8.09
CA GLN A 655 -18.34 -19.99 7.73
C GLN A 655 -18.69 -19.68 6.27
N LEU A 656 -18.46 -18.43 5.85
CA LEU A 656 -18.73 -18.03 4.47
C LEU A 656 -17.85 -18.77 3.48
N SER A 657 -16.58 -19.01 3.83
CA SER A 657 -15.66 -19.77 2.98
C SER A 657 -16.11 -21.23 2.84
N LYS A 658 -16.63 -21.80 3.91
CA LYS A 658 -17.17 -23.15 3.86
C LYS A 658 -18.35 -23.23 2.88
N VAL A 659 -19.27 -22.26 2.96
CA VAL A 659 -20.39 -22.19 2.01
C VAL A 659 -19.89 -21.99 0.59
N SER A 660 -18.89 -21.12 0.41
CA SER A 660 -18.36 -20.82 -0.92
C SER A 660 -17.72 -22.04 -1.56
N SER A 661 -17.00 -22.82 -0.78
CA SER A 661 -16.38 -24.04 -1.30
C SER A 661 -17.41 -25.10 -1.69
N LEU A 662 -18.56 -25.12 -1.01
CA LEU A 662 -19.64 -26.06 -1.31
C LEU A 662 -20.47 -25.64 -2.52
N ARG A 663 -20.71 -24.35 -2.67
CA ARG A 663 -21.55 -23.82 -3.77
C ARG A 663 -20.77 -23.42 -5.00
N GLY A 664 -19.47 -23.21 -4.90
CA GLY A 664 -18.64 -22.87 -6.04
C GLY A 664 -18.68 -21.40 -6.44
N PHE A 665 -18.86 -20.49 -5.48
CA PHE A 665 -18.87 -19.05 -5.76
C PHE A 665 -17.92 -18.33 -4.79
N GLU A 666 -17.59 -17.09 -5.10
CA GLU A 666 -16.79 -16.24 -4.22
C GLU A 666 -17.73 -15.55 -3.23
N GLY A 667 -17.50 -15.75 -1.94
CA GLY A 667 -18.28 -15.11 -0.91
C GLY A 667 -18.01 -13.62 -0.82
N ASP A 668 -19.08 -12.82 -0.74
CA ASP A 668 -18.94 -11.36 -0.64
C ASP A 668 -18.82 -10.99 0.84
N ALA A 669 -17.64 -10.51 1.22
CA ALA A 669 -17.33 -10.10 2.60
C ALA A 669 -17.09 -8.60 2.70
N THR A 670 -17.62 -7.81 1.77
CA THR A 670 -17.48 -6.35 1.79
C THR A 670 -18.09 -5.79 3.06
N PRO A 671 -17.39 -4.87 3.75
CA PRO A 671 -17.95 -4.29 4.97
C PRO A 671 -19.16 -3.40 4.70
N PHE A 672 -19.97 -3.21 5.72
CA PHE A 672 -21.16 -2.36 5.69
C PHE A 672 -22.21 -2.85 4.69
N THR A 673 -22.30 -4.18 4.51
CA THR A 673 -23.31 -4.81 3.67
C THR A 673 -24.31 -5.58 4.54
N GLU A 674 -25.35 -6.07 3.91
CA GLU A 674 -26.46 -6.75 4.60
C GLU A 674 -26.23 -8.24 4.81
N VAL A 675 -25.02 -8.74 4.59
CA VAL A 675 -24.69 -10.14 4.84
C VAL A 675 -24.71 -10.41 6.33
N THR A 676 -25.58 -11.32 6.78
CA THR A 676 -25.73 -11.65 8.19
C THR A 676 -25.29 -13.08 8.46
N VAL A 677 -25.05 -13.38 9.73
CA VAL A 677 -24.72 -14.75 10.15
C VAL A 677 -25.87 -15.68 9.81
N ASP A 678 -27.12 -15.24 9.98
CA ASP A 678 -28.27 -16.09 9.68
C ASP A 678 -28.39 -16.41 8.19
N SER A 679 -28.06 -15.47 7.29
CA SER A 679 -28.12 -15.76 5.86
C SER A 679 -27.07 -16.79 5.45
N VAL A 680 -25.87 -16.68 6.01
CA VAL A 680 -24.79 -17.66 5.77
C VAL A 680 -25.15 -19.02 6.38
N SER A 681 -25.72 -19.00 7.57
CA SER A 681 -26.15 -20.24 8.25
C SER A 681 -27.23 -20.98 7.46
N ARG A 682 -28.16 -20.23 6.86
CA ARG A 682 -29.21 -20.84 6.05
C ARG A 682 -28.62 -21.56 4.83
N LEU A 683 -27.66 -20.90 4.14
CA LEU A 683 -27.01 -21.53 3.01
C LEU A 683 -26.23 -22.77 3.42
N LEU A 684 -25.56 -22.73 4.55
CA LEU A 684 -24.81 -23.89 5.07
C LEU A 684 -25.74 -25.06 5.37
N ARG A 685 -26.90 -24.77 5.97
CA ARG A 685 -27.91 -25.79 6.27
C ARG A 685 -28.46 -26.44 5.00
N GLU A 686 -28.63 -25.66 3.95
CA GLU A 686 -29.11 -26.17 2.66
C GLU A 686 -28.17 -27.23 2.08
N HIS A 687 -26.88 -27.17 2.43
CA HIS A 687 -25.89 -28.13 1.94
C HIS A 687 -25.71 -29.32 2.87
N GLY A 688 -26.56 -29.44 3.91
CA GLY A 688 -26.55 -30.59 4.80
C GLY A 688 -25.57 -30.51 5.95
N TYR A 689 -25.02 -29.34 6.22
CA TYR A 689 -24.08 -29.11 7.33
C TYR A 689 -24.78 -28.41 8.47
N GLN A 690 -24.18 -28.52 9.68
CA GLN A 690 -24.69 -27.84 10.84
C GLN A 690 -24.61 -26.30 10.60
N SER A 691 -25.68 -25.59 10.94
CA SER A 691 -25.86 -24.21 10.52
C SER A 691 -24.78 -23.26 11.06
N ARG A 692 -24.21 -23.53 12.23
CA ARG A 692 -23.18 -22.67 12.82
C ARG A 692 -21.75 -23.14 12.54
N GLY A 693 -21.58 -24.13 11.67
CA GLY A 693 -20.26 -24.57 11.22
C GLY A 693 -19.58 -25.62 12.08
N PHE A 694 -20.29 -26.18 13.04
CA PHE A 694 -19.71 -27.23 13.89
C PHE A 694 -19.80 -28.60 13.23
N GLU A 695 -18.79 -29.42 13.46
CA GLU A 695 -18.78 -30.78 12.96
C GLU A 695 -18.32 -31.73 14.05
N VAL A 696 -18.87 -32.92 14.02
CA VAL A 696 -18.42 -34.03 14.85
C VAL A 696 -17.11 -34.56 14.28
N MET A 697 -16.08 -34.62 15.09
CA MET A 697 -14.77 -35.10 14.64
C MET A 697 -14.29 -36.19 15.54
N TYR A 698 -13.35 -36.97 15.03
CA TYR A 698 -12.78 -38.16 15.70
C TYR A 698 -11.28 -37.93 15.89
N ASN A 699 -10.79 -38.42 17.03
CA ASN A 699 -9.37 -38.31 17.36
C ASN A 699 -8.56 -39.19 16.41
N GLY A 700 -7.54 -38.57 15.78
CA GLY A 700 -6.71 -39.31 14.83
C GLY A 700 -5.80 -40.35 15.46
N HIS A 701 -5.48 -40.21 16.74
CA HIS A 701 -4.65 -41.16 17.44
C HIS A 701 -5.43 -42.39 17.94
N THR A 702 -6.68 -42.18 18.39
CA THR A 702 -7.45 -43.23 19.05
C THR A 702 -8.67 -43.70 18.25
N GLY A 703 -9.13 -42.89 17.32
CA GLY A 703 -10.35 -43.15 16.58
C GLY A 703 -11.62 -42.85 17.33
N ARG A 704 -11.53 -42.38 18.56
CA ARG A 704 -12.70 -42.07 19.40
C ARG A 704 -13.26 -40.69 19.01
N LYS A 705 -14.58 -40.56 19.12
CA LYS A 705 -15.26 -39.31 18.93
C LYS A 705 -14.75 -38.26 19.92
N LEU A 706 -14.48 -37.06 19.46
CA LEU A 706 -14.11 -35.96 20.33
C LEU A 706 -15.27 -35.57 21.22
N VAL A 707 -14.97 -35.08 22.43
CA VAL A 707 -15.99 -34.73 23.41
C VAL A 707 -16.86 -33.59 22.93
N ALA A 708 -16.27 -32.63 22.24
CA ALA A 708 -16.95 -31.43 21.76
C ALA A 708 -16.97 -31.37 20.23
N GLN A 709 -17.99 -30.76 19.68
CA GLN A 709 -18.02 -30.48 18.25
C GLN A 709 -16.99 -29.39 17.93
N VAL A 710 -16.43 -29.47 16.75
CA VAL A 710 -15.33 -28.59 16.32
C VAL A 710 -15.81 -27.67 15.22
N PHE A 711 -15.49 -26.37 15.35
CA PHE A 711 -15.75 -25.39 14.31
C PHE A 711 -14.73 -25.60 13.20
N LEU A 712 -15.21 -25.99 12.01
CA LEU A 712 -14.33 -26.39 10.91
C LEU A 712 -14.70 -25.65 9.63
#